data_a3800c5ab74200717080109211112284
#
_entry.id   a3800c5ab74200717080109211112284
#
_cell.length_a   1.000
_cell.length_b   1.000
_cell.length_c   1.000
_cell.angle_alpha   90.00
_cell.angle_beta   90.00
_cell.angle_gamma   90.00
#
_symmetry.space_group_name_H-M   'P 1'
#
loop_
_entity.id
_entity.type
_entity.pdbx_description
1 polymer ?
#
loop_
_entity_poly.entity_id
_entity_poly.type
_entity_poly.pdbx_seq_one_letter_code
_entity_poly.pdbx_strand_id
1 'polypeptide(L)'
;MDNNRKPESKQKKPLLGNVEFKARAKKAGRISALIAKSTLWYPLKVLLLVLCKLLAWTVEIFLTVILVVIITGVVVCCAFSLYIQNYIDPNYEGLDNLKFDSDLNTTMYYVDDSGNEVLLPDDTLHGSENRLWVDYKDIPQNLIDAVICIEDKRFYEHKGVDIKRTVGAILNFFLPGGGQYGGSTLTQQLIKNASGDNETTIQRKVQEIFRALNVETKYSKTQIIEMYLNIVYLSQNSNGVQAAADAYFGKDVSELSLVECAAIASIPKYPTYYDPLRNPDNNLKRRNLILKEMLAQEAISQEEFDAAYNVPLYLSQNRKNDTSSSESNIHSYYIDAVIDDVIAEFIERYGIDKTTASRKVYSGGLTIITNLDPDIQSAMEEVFCDDSCFPETSGIKPQAAMVVSDADGNIRGIVGGRGEKLISRGLNRATMSKRQCGSSIKPLSIYALALEKGLITYGSALNDTPTEFNEKEKTYWPGNTPAGFNGLVSTVFAVQKSLNTTAVRLAQQIGVNECFEFLTTKLGFTTLVESKSYGGTVKTDIAVSPMALGSFTEGVTVREVTQGYTMFINDGAVAKGKTFSMVRDSNGAILIDNRESEETQAISEQNAFIMTQILKSVISSPTGTGYSAFSTYRTFDKDVEVGGKTGSTNDDRDRYFVGLTPDYVAAVWFGYDSNKSLSKMSYNPATRLWIEVMNRVYGKMKTNGKSYQRTFVQPYDIVKVEYCTLSGALATDACRHDIETYLGGKSKVEVGYFTRENAPRDYCTTHVMVKWDKATQAICLDGCACPSASLVDVAFRKIEPRVFRTNLYVADSQYTYIDPSLLPRNYLM
;
A
#
# COMPACT_ATOMS: atom_id res chain seq x y z
N MET A 1 67.82 70.01 2.96
CA MET A 1 68.04 71.38 2.37
C MET A 1 67.02 72.26 3.05
N ASP A 2 67.51 72.87 4.05
CA ASP A 2 67.92 74.27 4.21
C ASP A 2 66.73 75.19 4.27
N ASN A 3 66.58 75.71 5.34
CA ASN A 3 67.14 76.88 6.09
C ASN A 3 66.18 78.09 6.25
N ASN A 4 65.90 78.46 7.42
CA ASN A 4 66.48 79.62 8.24
C ASN A 4 65.61 80.89 8.05
N ARG A 5 65.31 81.70 9.02
CA ARG A 5 65.82 82.31 10.24
C ARG A 5 64.83 83.36 10.75
N LYS A 6 64.91 83.58 12.07
CA LYS A 6 64.42 84.72 12.83
C LYS A 6 65.09 86.02 12.44
N PRO A 7 64.74 87.25 12.98
CA PRO A 7 64.93 87.67 14.38
C PRO A 7 63.95 88.73 14.94
N GLU A 8 63.77 88.76 16.22
CA GLU A 8 64.06 89.73 17.26
C GLU A 8 63.81 91.27 16.99
N SER A 9 63.34 92.15 17.79
CA SER A 9 63.40 92.60 19.17
C SER A 9 62.71 93.96 19.39
N LYS A 10 62.25 94.46 20.45
CA LYS A 10 62.75 95.27 21.59
C LYS A 10 61.59 95.87 22.37
N GLN A 11 61.69 95.61 23.66
CA GLN A 11 61.38 96.44 24.88
C GLN A 11 60.86 97.87 24.76
N LYS A 12 59.88 98.22 25.69
CA LYS A 12 59.99 99.24 26.76
C LYS A 12 58.86 99.09 27.79
N LYS A 13 59.28 99.13 29.13
CA LYS A 13 58.52 99.37 30.38
C LYS A 13 58.54 100.95 30.64
N PRO A 14 57.90 101.40 31.78
CA PRO A 14 56.95 100.90 32.78
C PRO A 14 55.83 102.01 33.17
N LEU A 15 54.92 101.75 34.04
CA LEU A 15 54.63 102.49 35.27
C LEU A 15 53.41 101.90 36.02
N LEU A 16 53.66 101.82 37.37
CA LEU A 16 52.82 101.23 38.43
C LEU A 16 51.47 102.02 38.65
N GLY A 17 50.53 101.32 39.17
CA GLY A 17 49.43 101.86 39.92
C GLY A 17 48.04 101.15 39.69
N ASN A 18 47.54 100.46 40.72
CA ASN A 18 46.19 99.86 40.82
C ASN A 18 45.93 98.52 40.19
N VAL A 19 46.77 97.53 40.60
CA VAL A 19 46.67 96.13 40.05
C VAL A 19 46.19 95.11 41.07
N GLU A 20 46.06 95.32 42.37
CA GLU A 20 45.79 94.29 43.33
C GLU A 20 44.36 93.85 43.50
N PHE A 21 43.33 94.61 43.17
CA PHE A 21 41.95 94.28 43.33
C PHE A 21 41.38 93.59 42.09
N LYS A 22 41.84 94.01 40.89
CA LYS A 22 41.44 93.39 39.65
C LYS A 22 42.12 92.06 39.44
N ALA A 23 43.27 91.75 40.03
CA ALA A 23 43.97 90.51 39.91
C ALA A 23 43.29 89.36 40.72
N ARG A 24 42.73 89.65 41.88
CA ARG A 24 42.01 88.67 42.73
C ARG A 24 40.66 88.28 42.13
N ALA A 25 39.89 89.19 41.55
CA ALA A 25 38.62 88.87 40.88
C ALA A 25 38.84 88.14 39.59
N LYS A 26 39.91 88.37 38.81
CA LYS A 26 40.25 87.66 37.60
C LYS A 26 40.85 86.27 37.88
N LYS A 27 41.48 86.04 39.04
CA LYS A 27 41.98 84.77 39.50
C LYS A 27 40.86 83.90 40.07
N ALA A 28 39.89 84.49 40.79
CA ALA A 28 38.68 83.80 41.23
C ALA A 28 37.76 83.38 40.03
N GLY A 29 37.56 84.26 39.06
CA GLY A 29 36.81 83.95 37.85
C GLY A 29 37.52 82.91 36.97
N ARG A 30 38.82 82.84 36.91
CA ARG A 30 39.57 81.75 36.19
C ARG A 30 39.55 80.46 36.93
N ILE A 31 39.54 80.45 38.27
CA ILE A 31 39.46 79.27 39.10
C ILE A 31 38.01 78.68 39.00
N SER A 32 36.99 79.54 39.12
CA SER A 32 35.61 79.05 38.94
C SER A 32 35.31 78.58 37.48
N ALA A 33 35.88 79.19 36.44
CA ALA A 33 35.81 78.74 35.07
C ALA A 33 36.61 77.46 34.82
N LEU A 34 37.71 77.23 35.48
CA LEU A 34 38.50 75.98 35.47
C LEU A 34 37.77 74.87 36.22
N ILE A 35 37.16 75.21 37.38
CA ILE A 35 36.34 74.24 38.13
C ILE A 35 35.06 73.84 37.33
N ALA A 36 34.37 74.78 36.76
CA ALA A 36 33.22 74.51 35.88
C ALA A 36 33.62 73.70 34.60
N LYS A 37 34.82 74.02 34.09
CA LYS A 37 35.36 73.25 32.94
C LYS A 37 35.86 71.86 33.36
N SER A 38 36.34 71.64 34.56
CA SER A 38 36.74 70.31 35.02
C SER A 38 35.61 69.54 35.63
N THR A 39 34.60 70.12 36.22
CA THR A 39 33.48 69.40 36.87
C THR A 39 32.28 69.07 35.90
N LEU A 40 32.06 69.90 34.90
CA LEU A 40 30.97 69.66 33.96
C LEU A 40 31.45 69.35 32.55
N TRP A 41 32.39 70.04 32.02
CA TRP A 41 32.80 69.93 30.63
C TRP A 41 33.72 68.74 30.33
N TYR A 42 34.59 68.40 31.29
CA TYR A 42 35.46 67.21 31.12
C TYR A 42 34.68 65.87 31.11
N PRO A 43 33.79 65.66 32.10
CA PRO A 43 32.95 64.43 32.06
C PRO A 43 31.99 64.40 30.85
N LEU A 44 31.44 65.52 30.42
CA LEU A 44 30.61 65.61 29.23
C LEU A 44 31.40 65.30 27.96
N LYS A 45 32.62 65.75 27.83
CA LYS A 45 33.54 65.47 26.74
C LYS A 45 33.96 64.00 26.72
N VAL A 46 34.21 63.40 27.89
CA VAL A 46 34.48 61.95 28.01
C VAL A 46 33.26 61.13 27.67
N LEU A 47 32.09 61.50 28.15
CA LEU A 47 30.82 60.86 27.80
C LEU A 47 30.55 60.89 26.27
N LEU A 48 30.76 62.07 25.65
CA LEU A 48 30.63 62.24 24.21
C LEU A 48 31.63 61.39 23.45
N LEU A 49 32.87 61.30 23.89
CA LEU A 49 33.89 60.44 23.27
C LEU A 49 33.56 58.95 23.44
N VAL A 50 32.98 58.55 24.59
CA VAL A 50 32.53 57.17 24.81
C VAL A 50 31.34 56.85 23.91
N LEU A 51 30.36 57.77 23.81
CA LEU A 51 29.23 57.62 22.90
C LEU A 51 29.66 57.55 21.43
N CYS A 52 30.61 58.38 21.00
CA CYS A 52 31.17 58.34 19.63
C CYS A 52 31.90 57.02 19.37
N LYS A 53 32.67 56.49 20.38
CA LYS A 53 33.31 55.20 20.29
C LYS A 53 32.31 54.06 20.25
N LEU A 54 31.26 54.06 21.07
CA LEU A 54 30.18 53.09 21.03
C LEU A 54 29.44 53.12 19.69
N LEU A 55 29.14 54.31 19.17
CA LEU A 55 28.53 54.46 17.83
C LEU A 55 29.47 53.94 16.73
N ALA A 56 30.76 54.22 16.79
CA ALA A 56 31.73 53.69 15.84
C ALA A 56 31.80 52.16 15.90
N TRP A 57 31.79 51.59 17.10
CA TRP A 57 31.76 50.13 17.32
C TRP A 57 30.47 49.50 16.78
N THR A 58 29.32 50.13 17.01
CA THR A 58 28.04 49.60 16.45
C THR A 58 28.05 49.68 14.91
N VAL A 59 28.61 50.71 14.32
CA VAL A 59 28.76 50.79 12.85
C VAL A 59 29.77 49.78 12.32
N GLU A 60 30.93 49.56 13.02
CA GLU A 60 31.88 48.50 12.64
C GLU A 60 31.25 47.10 12.71
N ILE A 61 30.53 46.79 13.80
CA ILE A 61 29.83 45.50 13.95
C ILE A 61 28.79 45.35 12.82
N PHE A 62 28.01 46.41 12.54
CA PHE A 62 26.98 46.37 11.46
C PHE A 62 27.60 46.17 10.09
N LEU A 63 28.69 46.86 9.77
CA LEU A 63 29.44 46.69 8.53
C LEU A 63 30.07 45.29 8.42
N THR A 64 30.61 44.78 9.54
CA THR A 64 31.17 43.43 9.57
C THR A 64 30.09 42.38 9.35
N VAL A 65 28.93 42.52 9.96
CA VAL A 65 27.78 41.63 9.74
C VAL A 65 27.32 41.66 8.26
N ILE A 66 27.22 42.86 7.69
CA ILE A 66 26.91 43.02 6.26
C ILE A 66 27.95 42.33 5.37
N LEU A 67 29.23 42.53 5.69
CA LEU A 67 30.34 41.91 4.93
C LEU A 67 30.30 40.39 5.02
N VAL A 68 30.05 39.83 6.22
CA VAL A 68 29.89 38.38 6.40
C VAL A 68 28.70 37.85 5.62
N VAL A 69 27.56 38.55 5.65
CA VAL A 69 26.38 38.17 4.86
C VAL A 69 26.69 38.18 3.35
N ILE A 70 27.40 39.20 2.86
CA ILE A 70 27.78 39.29 1.44
C ILE A 70 28.74 38.13 1.08
N ILE A 71 29.80 37.91 1.87
CA ILE A 71 30.78 36.82 1.60
C ILE A 71 30.07 35.47 1.63
N THR A 72 29.25 35.23 2.66
CA THR A 72 28.47 33.99 2.76
C THR A 72 27.56 33.84 1.55
N GLY A 73 26.88 34.91 1.15
CA GLY A 73 26.04 34.92 -0.05
C GLY A 73 26.83 34.56 -1.31
N VAL A 74 28.00 35.14 -1.51
CA VAL A 74 28.89 34.84 -2.66
C VAL A 74 29.34 33.36 -2.63
N VAL A 75 29.79 32.86 -1.47
CA VAL A 75 30.22 31.46 -1.33
C VAL A 75 29.07 30.51 -1.63
N VAL A 76 27.87 30.78 -1.10
CA VAL A 76 26.68 30.00 -1.38
C VAL A 76 26.31 30.04 -2.86
N CYS A 77 26.36 31.23 -3.49
CA CYS A 77 26.12 31.35 -4.94
C CYS A 77 27.13 30.59 -5.79
N CYS A 78 28.43 30.65 -5.44
CA CYS A 78 29.46 29.88 -6.14
C CYS A 78 29.27 28.36 -5.97
N ALA A 79 29.01 27.89 -4.74
CA ALA A 79 28.74 26.48 -4.47
C ALA A 79 27.48 25.99 -5.20
N PHE A 80 26.44 26.82 -5.24
CA PHE A 80 25.19 26.55 -5.96
C PHE A 80 25.42 26.53 -7.49
N SER A 81 26.23 27.44 -8.01
CA SER A 81 26.59 27.44 -9.44
C SER A 81 27.36 26.18 -9.85
N LEU A 82 28.33 25.73 -9.03
CA LEU A 82 29.06 24.47 -9.26
C LEU A 82 28.14 23.27 -9.13
N TYR A 83 27.20 23.30 -8.18
CA TYR A 83 26.19 22.26 -8.05
C TYR A 83 25.30 22.16 -9.29
N ILE A 84 24.82 23.31 -9.81
CA ILE A 84 24.04 23.34 -11.05
C ILE A 84 24.82 22.75 -12.22
N GLN A 85 26.08 23.17 -12.42
CA GLN A 85 26.91 22.68 -13.54
C GLN A 85 27.14 21.17 -13.49
N ASN A 86 27.28 20.58 -12.29
CA ASN A 86 27.67 19.18 -12.15
C ASN A 86 26.49 18.23 -11.98
N TYR A 87 25.33 18.69 -11.49
CA TYR A 87 24.24 17.81 -11.05
C TYR A 87 22.87 18.16 -11.65
N ILE A 88 22.72 19.29 -12.35
CA ILE A 88 21.46 19.69 -12.95
C ILE A 88 21.54 19.61 -14.46
N ASP A 89 20.74 18.71 -15.04
CA ASP A 89 20.50 18.69 -16.48
C ASP A 89 19.27 19.57 -16.80
N PRO A 90 19.47 20.73 -17.42
CA PRO A 90 18.37 21.60 -17.81
C PRO A 90 17.59 21.06 -19.02
N ASN A 91 18.15 20.10 -19.77
CA ASN A 91 17.48 19.53 -20.92
C ASN A 91 16.55 18.40 -20.47
N TYR A 92 15.35 18.43 -20.96
CA TYR A 92 14.37 17.37 -20.79
C TYR A 92 13.78 17.03 -22.17
N GLU A 93 14.30 15.98 -22.77
CA GLU A 93 13.90 15.53 -24.11
C GLU A 93 12.54 14.79 -24.12
N GLY A 94 12.03 14.42 -22.95
CA GLY A 94 10.77 13.67 -22.83
C GLY A 94 9.54 14.42 -23.36
N LEU A 95 9.60 15.75 -23.56
CA LEU A 95 8.51 16.53 -24.15
C LEU A 95 8.53 16.53 -25.69
N ASP A 96 9.71 16.39 -26.32
CA ASP A 96 9.83 16.36 -27.78
C ASP A 96 9.13 15.13 -28.38
N ASN A 97 8.97 14.08 -27.57
CA ASN A 97 8.37 12.80 -27.95
C ASN A 97 6.86 12.70 -27.64
N LEU A 98 6.19 13.78 -27.26
CA LEU A 98 4.77 13.72 -26.92
C LEU A 98 3.81 13.65 -28.13
N LYS A 99 4.24 13.98 -29.35
CA LYS A 99 3.46 13.86 -30.58
C LYS A 99 4.07 12.83 -31.53
N PHE A 100 3.42 11.70 -31.76
CA PHE A 100 3.78 10.73 -32.80
C PHE A 100 2.60 10.46 -33.73
N ASP A 101 2.90 10.34 -35.02
CA ASP A 101 1.98 10.07 -36.12
C ASP A 101 1.95 8.58 -36.53
N SER A 102 1.66 7.66 -35.61
CA SER A 102 1.38 6.27 -36.01
C SER A 102 0.06 5.79 -35.43
N ASP A 103 -0.97 5.79 -36.29
CA ASP A 103 -2.31 5.30 -35.98
C ASP A 103 -2.41 3.78 -36.20
N LEU A 104 -1.50 2.99 -35.66
CA LEU A 104 -1.57 1.53 -35.73
C LEU A 104 -2.28 0.97 -34.49
N ASN A 105 -3.32 0.19 -34.72
CA ASN A 105 -4.05 -0.46 -33.64
C ASN A 105 -3.21 -1.56 -32.97
N THR A 106 -3.24 -1.63 -31.66
CA THR A 106 -2.68 -2.75 -30.91
C THR A 106 -3.75 -3.81 -30.69
N THR A 107 -3.44 -5.06 -31.03
CA THR A 107 -4.34 -6.20 -30.93
C THR A 107 -3.96 -7.12 -29.80
N MET A 108 -4.97 -7.70 -29.13
CA MET A 108 -4.77 -8.64 -28.04
C MET A 108 -5.28 -10.02 -28.41
N TYR A 109 -4.54 -11.04 -28.01
CA TYR A 109 -4.85 -12.44 -28.27
C TYR A 109 -4.78 -13.22 -26.95
N TYR A 110 -5.51 -14.30 -26.88
CA TYR A 110 -5.27 -15.37 -25.91
C TYR A 110 -4.87 -16.65 -26.62
N VAL A 111 -4.28 -17.59 -25.92
CA VAL A 111 -3.92 -18.91 -26.46
C VAL A 111 -4.98 -19.92 -26.05
N ASP A 112 -5.61 -20.59 -27.03
CA ASP A 112 -6.59 -21.63 -26.78
C ASP A 112 -5.92 -22.96 -26.31
N ASP A 113 -6.74 -23.94 -25.93
CA ASP A 113 -6.25 -25.25 -25.46
C ASP A 113 -5.50 -26.04 -26.56
N SER A 114 -5.62 -25.64 -27.84
CA SER A 114 -4.92 -26.23 -28.98
C SER A 114 -3.60 -25.53 -29.28
N GLY A 115 -3.27 -24.45 -28.54
CA GLY A 115 -2.09 -23.63 -28.75
C GLY A 115 -2.23 -22.55 -29.83
N ASN A 116 -3.45 -22.29 -30.32
CA ASN A 116 -3.69 -21.26 -31.33
C ASN A 116 -3.88 -19.88 -30.66
N GLU A 117 -3.32 -18.84 -31.29
CA GLU A 117 -3.56 -17.45 -30.91
C GLU A 117 -4.95 -17.03 -31.43
N VAL A 118 -5.87 -16.72 -30.52
CA VAL A 118 -7.26 -16.30 -30.83
C VAL A 118 -7.39 -14.81 -30.49
N LEU A 119 -7.84 -14.03 -31.48
CA LEU A 119 -8.05 -12.59 -31.33
C LEU A 119 -9.15 -12.29 -30.31
N LEU A 120 -8.92 -11.28 -29.47
CA LEU A 120 -9.92 -10.64 -28.61
C LEU A 120 -10.45 -9.39 -29.35
N PRO A 121 -11.53 -9.51 -30.14
CA PRO A 121 -11.94 -8.42 -31.03
C PRO A 121 -12.41 -7.17 -30.30
N ASP A 122 -13.10 -7.35 -29.17
CA ASP A 122 -13.62 -6.25 -28.35
C ASP A 122 -12.52 -5.55 -27.51
N ASP A 123 -11.32 -6.12 -27.49
CA ASP A 123 -10.17 -5.63 -26.73
C ASP A 123 -9.02 -5.13 -27.62
N THR A 124 -9.32 -4.83 -28.89
CA THR A 124 -8.38 -4.13 -29.78
C THR A 124 -8.24 -2.70 -29.31
N LEU A 125 -7.00 -2.27 -29.03
CA LEU A 125 -6.72 -0.88 -28.69
C LEU A 125 -6.59 -0.07 -29.98
N HIS A 126 -7.51 0.85 -30.18
CA HIS A 126 -7.47 1.74 -31.33
C HIS A 126 -6.63 2.97 -31.04
N GLY A 127 -5.75 3.36 -31.96
CA GLY A 127 -5.01 4.62 -31.84
C GLY A 127 -5.93 5.83 -31.66
N SER A 128 -7.18 5.77 -32.20
CA SER A 128 -8.22 6.77 -31.98
C SER A 128 -8.84 6.75 -30.58
N GLU A 129 -8.87 5.60 -29.89
CA GLU A 129 -9.31 5.50 -28.48
C GLU A 129 -8.27 6.10 -27.54
N ASN A 130 -7.03 6.16 -27.99
CA ASN A 130 -5.94 6.84 -27.28
C ASN A 130 -5.64 8.23 -27.85
N ARG A 131 -6.49 8.85 -28.66
CA ARG A 131 -6.53 10.29 -28.80
C ARG A 131 -6.96 10.94 -27.48
N LEU A 132 -6.22 10.56 -26.44
CA LEU A 132 -6.16 11.34 -25.19
C LEU A 132 -5.43 12.65 -25.47
N TRP A 133 -4.74 12.75 -26.61
CA TRP A 133 -4.15 14.01 -27.06
C TRP A 133 -5.19 14.84 -27.78
N VAL A 134 -5.53 15.95 -27.19
CA VAL A 134 -6.42 16.94 -27.79
C VAL A 134 -5.59 18.14 -28.22
N ASP A 135 -5.71 18.52 -29.50
CA ASP A 135 -5.07 19.74 -29.97
C ASP A 135 -5.64 20.94 -29.23
N TYR A 136 -4.83 21.96 -29.00
CA TYR A 136 -5.24 23.18 -28.29
C TYR A 136 -6.55 23.79 -28.82
N LYS A 137 -6.77 23.77 -30.15
CA LYS A 137 -7.95 24.32 -30.82
C LYS A 137 -9.27 23.60 -30.48
N ASP A 138 -9.18 22.32 -30.06
CA ASP A 138 -10.32 21.46 -29.75
C ASP A 138 -10.59 21.40 -28.23
N ILE A 139 -9.72 22.02 -27.41
CA ILE A 139 -9.93 22.18 -25.96
C ILE A 139 -10.81 23.42 -25.70
N PRO A 140 -11.94 23.29 -24.98
CA PRO A 140 -12.79 24.42 -24.65
C PRO A 140 -12.03 25.52 -23.92
N GLN A 141 -12.22 26.77 -24.33
CA GLN A 141 -11.58 27.93 -23.70
C GLN A 141 -11.93 28.00 -22.20
N ASN A 142 -13.16 27.65 -21.81
CA ASN A 142 -13.59 27.57 -20.41
C ASN A 142 -12.75 26.61 -19.56
N LEU A 143 -12.25 25.51 -20.14
CA LEU A 143 -11.40 24.54 -19.44
C LEU A 143 -9.98 25.10 -19.25
N ILE A 144 -9.45 25.73 -20.30
CA ILE A 144 -8.14 26.40 -20.25
C ILE A 144 -8.16 27.48 -19.17
N ASP A 145 -9.16 28.33 -19.20
CA ASP A 145 -9.30 29.46 -18.26
C ASP A 145 -9.55 28.97 -16.82
N ALA A 146 -10.35 27.92 -16.64
CA ALA A 146 -10.59 27.34 -15.32
C ALA A 146 -9.27 26.85 -14.69
N VAL A 147 -8.42 26.17 -15.46
CA VAL A 147 -7.13 25.64 -14.98
C VAL A 147 -6.16 26.80 -14.71
N ILE A 148 -6.04 27.77 -15.61
CA ILE A 148 -5.14 28.92 -15.44
C ILE A 148 -5.57 29.75 -14.23
N CYS A 149 -6.85 30.05 -14.10
CA CYS A 149 -7.37 30.88 -13.00
C CYS A 149 -7.14 30.28 -11.63
N ILE A 150 -7.15 28.96 -11.50
CA ILE A 150 -6.99 28.31 -10.19
C ILE A 150 -5.55 27.88 -9.92
N GLU A 151 -4.79 27.41 -10.90
CA GLU A 151 -3.46 26.85 -10.73
C GLU A 151 -2.36 27.90 -10.95
N ASP A 152 -2.48 28.79 -11.93
CA ASP A 152 -1.42 29.72 -12.33
C ASP A 152 -1.92 31.03 -12.96
N LYS A 153 -2.51 31.89 -12.13
CA LYS A 153 -3.14 33.17 -12.55
C LYS A 153 -2.28 34.07 -13.43
N ARG A 154 -0.96 33.97 -13.39
CA ARG A 154 0.00 34.74 -14.16
C ARG A 154 0.74 33.91 -15.18
N PHE A 155 0.14 32.81 -15.63
CA PHE A 155 0.74 31.89 -16.58
C PHE A 155 1.33 32.58 -17.81
N TYR A 156 0.64 33.56 -18.37
CA TYR A 156 1.09 34.32 -19.55
C TYR A 156 2.14 35.39 -19.25
N GLU A 157 2.37 35.76 -17.96
CA GLU A 157 3.28 36.83 -17.56
C GLU A 157 4.70 36.35 -17.24
N HIS A 158 4.88 35.12 -16.78
CA HIS A 158 6.17 34.59 -16.37
C HIS A 158 6.80 33.65 -17.42
N LYS A 159 8.09 33.38 -17.28
CA LYS A 159 8.86 32.45 -18.14
C LYS A 159 9.20 31.16 -17.38
N GLY A 160 8.22 30.30 -17.17
CA GLY A 160 8.38 29.00 -16.53
C GLY A 160 8.31 29.01 -15.02
N VAL A 161 8.76 30.09 -14.37
CA VAL A 161 8.76 30.24 -12.90
C VAL A 161 8.19 31.59 -12.53
N ASP A 162 7.19 31.60 -11.67
CA ASP A 162 6.66 32.84 -11.08
C ASP A 162 7.48 33.22 -9.84
N ILE A 163 8.46 34.11 -10.03
CA ILE A 163 9.38 34.55 -8.97
C ILE A 163 8.62 35.22 -7.82
N LYS A 164 7.61 36.04 -8.09
CA LYS A 164 6.82 36.73 -7.04
C LYS A 164 6.08 35.72 -6.17
N ARG A 165 5.47 34.69 -6.79
CA ARG A 165 4.74 33.62 -6.10
C ARG A 165 5.70 32.70 -5.33
N THR A 166 6.85 32.35 -5.93
CA THR A 166 7.87 31.50 -5.32
C THR A 166 8.48 32.15 -4.07
N VAL A 167 8.86 33.43 -4.16
CA VAL A 167 9.37 34.19 -3.00
C VAL A 167 8.29 34.36 -1.92
N GLY A 168 7.03 34.63 -2.31
CA GLY A 168 5.90 34.68 -1.39
C GLY A 168 5.65 33.36 -0.65
N ALA A 169 5.77 32.22 -1.34
CA ALA A 169 5.63 30.89 -0.74
C ALA A 169 6.78 30.57 0.25
N ILE A 170 8.01 30.96 -0.09
CA ILE A 170 9.17 30.82 0.80
C ILE A 170 9.01 31.68 2.05
N LEU A 171 8.61 32.93 1.90
CA LEU A 171 8.39 33.85 3.05
C LEU A 171 7.24 33.32 3.95
N ASN A 172 6.16 32.80 3.37
CA ASN A 172 5.04 32.21 4.12
C ASN A 172 5.44 30.96 4.90
N PHE A 173 6.43 30.21 4.43
CA PHE A 173 6.96 29.04 5.16
C PHE A 173 7.62 29.44 6.48
N PHE A 174 8.19 30.64 6.55
CA PHE A 174 8.85 31.15 7.76
C PHE A 174 7.93 31.97 8.70
N LEU A 175 6.67 32.26 8.25
CA LEU A 175 5.73 33.05 9.05
C LEU A 175 4.74 32.14 9.80
N PRO A 176 4.55 32.29 11.12
CA PRO A 176 3.57 31.50 11.87
C PRO A 176 2.15 31.80 11.41
N GLY A 177 1.42 30.79 10.92
CA GLY A 177 0.03 30.91 10.45
C GLY A 177 -0.14 31.15 8.96
N GLY A 178 0.91 31.09 8.17
CA GLY A 178 0.87 31.19 6.73
C GLY A 178 0.17 29.96 6.12
N GLY A 179 -0.95 30.16 5.37
CA GLY A 179 -1.63 29.09 4.65
C GLY A 179 -0.72 28.49 3.58
N GLN A 180 -0.91 27.21 3.27
CA GLN A 180 -0.20 26.53 2.17
C GLN A 180 -0.59 27.16 0.81
N TYR A 181 0.15 28.16 0.37
CA TYR A 181 0.08 28.62 -1.01
C TYR A 181 0.95 27.73 -1.89
N GLY A 182 0.35 27.07 -2.88
CA GLY A 182 1.08 26.34 -3.92
C GLY A 182 1.95 27.30 -4.73
N GLY A 183 3.27 27.15 -4.69
CA GLY A 183 4.22 28.03 -5.39
C GLY A 183 4.60 27.57 -6.79
N SER A 184 4.17 26.42 -7.26
CA SER A 184 4.54 25.85 -8.57
C SER A 184 3.67 26.42 -9.69
N THR A 185 4.29 26.69 -10.85
CA THR A 185 3.62 27.10 -12.09
C THR A 185 3.09 25.90 -12.87
N LEU A 186 2.22 26.10 -13.86
CA LEU A 186 1.77 25.06 -14.79
C LEU A 186 2.93 24.43 -15.54
N THR A 187 3.95 25.19 -15.95
CA THR A 187 5.15 24.66 -16.60
C THR A 187 5.95 23.73 -15.68
N GLN A 188 6.06 24.06 -14.39
CA GLN A 188 6.68 23.20 -13.39
C GLN A 188 5.87 21.93 -13.13
N GLN A 189 4.53 22.05 -13.10
CA GLN A 189 3.65 20.89 -12.97
C GLN A 189 3.71 19.98 -14.22
N LEU A 190 3.82 20.56 -15.42
CA LEU A 190 4.04 19.81 -16.66
C LEU A 190 5.29 18.95 -16.57
N ILE A 191 6.43 19.54 -16.18
CA ILE A 191 7.70 18.80 -16.01
C ILE A 191 7.57 17.68 -14.98
N LYS A 192 6.97 17.97 -13.82
CA LYS A 192 6.72 16.98 -12.78
C LYS A 192 5.89 15.80 -13.28
N ASN A 193 4.79 16.10 -13.99
CA ASN A 193 3.89 15.05 -14.51
C ASN A 193 4.54 14.23 -15.62
N ALA A 194 5.31 14.88 -16.50
CA ALA A 194 5.99 14.22 -17.61
C ALA A 194 7.17 13.34 -17.12
N SER A 195 7.90 13.77 -16.07
CA SER A 195 9.02 12.99 -15.53
C SER A 195 8.59 11.83 -14.62
N GLY A 196 7.37 11.86 -14.10
CA GLY A 196 6.89 10.88 -13.12
C GLY A 196 7.60 10.94 -11.76
N ASP A 197 8.53 11.87 -11.58
CA ASP A 197 9.33 12.02 -10.35
C ASP A 197 8.51 12.71 -9.26
N ASN A 198 8.09 11.93 -8.28
CA ASN A 198 7.28 12.38 -7.15
C ASN A 198 8.08 12.56 -5.84
N GLU A 199 9.41 12.42 -5.88
CA GLU A 199 10.24 12.64 -4.69
C GLU A 199 10.11 14.07 -4.16
N THR A 200 10.11 14.23 -2.83
CA THR A 200 10.00 15.53 -2.16
C THR A 200 11.38 16.07 -1.77
N THR A 201 12.35 16.05 -2.70
CA THR A 201 13.71 16.52 -2.45
C THR A 201 13.93 17.95 -2.95
N ILE A 202 14.85 18.69 -2.32
CA ILE A 202 15.26 20.02 -2.78
C ILE A 202 15.93 19.93 -4.15
N GLN A 203 16.73 18.88 -4.38
CA GLN A 203 17.40 18.63 -5.64
C GLN A 203 16.40 18.55 -6.80
N ARG A 204 15.38 17.70 -6.66
CA ARG A 204 14.31 17.57 -7.65
C ARG A 204 13.64 18.93 -7.93
N LYS A 205 13.34 19.72 -6.86
CA LYS A 205 12.68 21.02 -7.05
C LYS A 205 13.54 22.03 -7.77
N VAL A 206 14.85 22.02 -7.54
CA VAL A 206 15.80 22.84 -8.29
C VAL A 206 15.85 22.41 -9.76
N GLN A 207 15.95 21.10 -10.02
CA GLN A 207 15.95 20.55 -11.37
C GLN A 207 14.65 20.88 -12.13
N GLU A 208 13.49 20.78 -11.47
CA GLU A 208 12.18 21.18 -12.02
C GLU A 208 12.16 22.66 -12.45
N ILE A 209 12.71 23.56 -11.61
CA ILE A 209 12.81 25.00 -11.93
C ILE A 209 13.65 25.24 -13.20
N PHE A 210 14.84 24.63 -13.30
CA PHE A 210 15.71 24.83 -14.46
C PHE A 210 15.13 24.23 -15.73
N ARG A 211 14.52 23.06 -15.65
CA ARG A 211 13.81 22.44 -16.76
C ARG A 211 12.61 23.29 -17.20
N ALA A 212 11.84 23.85 -16.27
CA ALA A 212 10.71 24.74 -16.60
C ALA A 212 11.16 26.01 -17.31
N LEU A 213 12.28 26.61 -16.91
CA LEU A 213 12.88 27.75 -17.62
C LEU A 213 13.30 27.37 -19.04
N ASN A 214 13.91 26.21 -19.24
CA ASN A 214 14.33 25.73 -20.55
C ASN A 214 13.14 25.42 -21.47
N VAL A 215 12.10 24.76 -20.94
CA VAL A 215 10.86 24.44 -21.66
C VAL A 215 10.22 25.70 -22.24
N GLU A 216 10.16 26.79 -21.50
CA GLU A 216 9.60 28.08 -21.95
C GLU A 216 10.46 28.78 -23.02
N THR A 217 11.69 28.32 -23.25
CA THR A 217 12.48 28.77 -24.40
C THR A 217 12.21 27.99 -25.68
N LYS A 218 11.73 26.73 -25.54
CA LYS A 218 11.47 25.82 -26.66
C LYS A 218 10.02 25.83 -27.12
N TYR A 219 9.06 26.00 -26.20
CA TYR A 219 7.63 25.86 -26.46
C TYR A 219 6.86 27.13 -26.13
N SER A 220 5.83 27.44 -26.94
CA SER A 220 4.90 28.53 -26.67
C SER A 220 3.98 28.22 -25.48
N LYS A 221 3.35 29.24 -24.89
CA LYS A 221 2.37 29.08 -23.84
C LYS A 221 1.19 28.17 -24.23
N THR A 222 0.73 28.28 -25.47
CA THR A 222 -0.32 27.41 -26.02
C THR A 222 0.11 25.95 -26.07
N GLN A 223 1.35 25.67 -26.48
CA GLN A 223 1.88 24.29 -26.49
C GLN A 223 2.08 23.76 -25.06
N ILE A 224 2.51 24.58 -24.11
CA ILE A 224 2.71 24.19 -22.73
C ILE A 224 1.38 23.81 -22.06
N ILE A 225 0.31 24.62 -22.25
CA ILE A 225 -1.00 24.30 -21.68
C ILE A 225 -1.65 23.10 -22.38
N GLU A 226 -1.47 22.95 -23.70
CA GLU A 226 -1.88 21.78 -24.46
C GLU A 226 -1.24 20.52 -23.88
N MET A 227 0.10 20.49 -23.74
CA MET A 227 0.83 19.37 -23.16
C MET A 227 0.37 19.09 -21.72
N TYR A 228 0.20 20.13 -20.88
CA TYR A 228 -0.25 19.95 -19.51
C TYR A 228 -1.63 19.30 -19.43
N LEU A 229 -2.61 19.79 -20.19
CA LEU A 229 -3.98 19.29 -20.18
C LEU A 229 -4.08 17.87 -20.73
N ASN A 230 -3.14 17.46 -21.57
CA ASN A 230 -3.10 16.10 -22.13
C ASN A 230 -2.41 15.07 -21.23
N ILE A 231 -1.61 15.48 -20.24
CA ILE A 231 -0.89 14.53 -19.39
C ILE A 231 -1.24 14.59 -17.90
N VAL A 232 -1.98 15.61 -17.47
CA VAL A 232 -2.32 15.78 -16.06
C VAL A 232 -3.20 14.63 -15.56
N TYR A 233 -2.86 14.09 -14.38
CA TYR A 233 -3.64 13.01 -13.77
C TYR A 233 -4.92 13.56 -13.12
N LEU A 234 -6.07 13.01 -13.50
CA LEU A 234 -7.41 13.50 -13.15
C LEU A 234 -8.27 12.46 -12.40
N SER A 235 -7.65 11.56 -11.63
CA SER A 235 -8.34 10.44 -10.95
C SER A 235 -8.94 9.42 -11.93
N GLN A 236 -9.63 8.39 -11.41
CA GLN A 236 -10.21 7.31 -12.23
C GLN A 236 -9.28 6.78 -13.34
N ASN A 237 -7.97 6.76 -13.04
CA ASN A 237 -6.89 6.40 -13.97
C ASN A 237 -6.85 7.24 -15.26
N SER A 238 -7.49 8.41 -15.26
CA SER A 238 -7.54 9.32 -16.42
C SER A 238 -6.32 10.22 -16.42
N ASN A 239 -5.50 10.10 -17.48
CA ASN A 239 -4.40 11.03 -17.76
C ASN A 239 -4.83 11.88 -18.96
N GLY A 240 -4.94 13.19 -18.73
CA GLY A 240 -5.42 14.15 -19.72
C GLY A 240 -6.94 14.38 -19.69
N VAL A 241 -7.32 15.52 -20.29
CA VAL A 241 -8.69 16.04 -20.19
C VAL A 241 -9.69 15.26 -21.02
N GLN A 242 -9.30 14.65 -22.15
CA GLN A 242 -10.20 13.80 -22.92
C GLN A 242 -10.60 12.57 -22.12
N ALA A 243 -9.60 11.85 -21.54
CA ALA A 243 -9.87 10.69 -20.71
C ALA A 243 -10.77 11.03 -19.52
N ALA A 244 -10.62 12.22 -18.94
CA ALA A 244 -11.48 12.67 -17.86
C ALA A 244 -12.91 13.04 -18.36
N ALA A 245 -13.04 13.66 -19.53
CA ALA A 245 -14.33 13.98 -20.14
C ALA A 245 -15.14 12.71 -20.44
N ASP A 246 -14.50 11.69 -20.98
CA ASP A 246 -15.09 10.38 -21.22
C ASP A 246 -15.48 9.68 -19.91
N ALA A 247 -14.55 9.60 -18.96
CA ALA A 247 -14.75 8.89 -17.70
C ALA A 247 -15.87 9.50 -16.84
N TYR A 248 -15.95 10.82 -16.79
CA TYR A 248 -16.91 11.51 -15.92
C TYR A 248 -18.23 11.83 -16.61
N PHE A 249 -18.19 12.18 -17.89
CA PHE A 249 -19.34 12.73 -18.60
C PHE A 249 -19.75 11.93 -19.83
N GLY A 250 -18.92 11.00 -20.32
CA GLY A 250 -19.17 10.26 -21.55
C GLY A 250 -19.31 11.18 -22.77
N LYS A 251 -18.41 12.19 -22.88
CA LYS A 251 -18.41 13.23 -23.89
C LYS A 251 -17.03 13.46 -24.46
N ASP A 252 -16.97 13.95 -25.69
CA ASP A 252 -15.77 14.59 -26.19
C ASP A 252 -15.45 15.86 -25.36
N VAL A 253 -14.16 16.14 -25.16
CA VAL A 253 -13.74 17.30 -24.37
C VAL A 253 -14.27 18.61 -24.94
N SER A 254 -14.41 18.73 -26.26
CA SER A 254 -14.95 19.92 -26.95
C SER A 254 -16.41 20.21 -26.62
N GLU A 255 -17.15 19.21 -26.14
CA GLU A 255 -18.57 19.33 -25.76
C GLU A 255 -18.80 19.66 -24.28
N LEU A 256 -17.74 19.87 -23.52
CA LEU A 256 -17.86 20.16 -22.09
C LEU A 256 -18.47 21.53 -21.82
N SER A 257 -19.48 21.58 -20.98
CA SER A 257 -20.06 22.81 -20.46
C SER A 257 -19.11 23.49 -19.45
N LEU A 258 -19.35 24.79 -19.18
CA LEU A 258 -18.57 25.53 -18.15
C LEU A 258 -18.53 24.80 -16.78
N VAL A 259 -19.66 24.21 -16.39
CA VAL A 259 -19.77 23.48 -15.11
C VAL A 259 -18.88 22.24 -15.10
N GLU A 260 -18.84 21.49 -16.20
CA GLU A 260 -18.02 20.29 -16.37
C GLU A 260 -16.54 20.64 -16.50
N CYS A 261 -16.20 21.72 -17.23
CA CYS A 261 -14.84 22.26 -17.30
C CYS A 261 -14.29 22.63 -15.92
N ALA A 262 -15.07 23.37 -15.12
CA ALA A 262 -14.67 23.72 -13.76
C ALA A 262 -14.60 22.51 -12.81
N ALA A 263 -15.42 21.48 -13.04
CA ALA A 263 -15.35 20.21 -12.29
C ALA A 263 -14.06 19.45 -12.57
N ILE A 264 -13.65 19.31 -13.82
CA ILE A 264 -12.36 18.69 -14.22
C ILE A 264 -11.20 19.51 -13.67
N ALA A 265 -11.20 20.83 -13.82
CA ALA A 265 -10.15 21.73 -13.31
C ALA A 265 -10.00 21.66 -11.77
N SER A 266 -10.98 21.14 -11.05
CA SER A 266 -10.91 20.98 -9.60
C SER A 266 -10.02 19.81 -9.14
N ILE A 267 -9.81 18.78 -10.01
CA ILE A 267 -9.26 17.49 -9.65
C ILE A 267 -7.73 17.51 -9.40
N PRO A 268 -6.89 18.20 -10.20
CA PRO A 268 -5.43 18.08 -10.14
C PRO A 268 -4.81 18.31 -8.76
N LYS A 269 -5.40 19.14 -7.93
CA LYS A 269 -4.86 19.50 -6.60
C LYS A 269 -4.77 18.30 -5.63
N TYR A 270 -5.83 17.52 -5.56
CA TYR A 270 -5.91 16.27 -4.77
C TYR A 270 -6.87 15.31 -5.50
N PRO A 271 -6.38 14.53 -6.46
CA PRO A 271 -7.22 13.79 -7.39
C PRO A 271 -8.29 12.92 -6.73
N THR A 272 -7.93 12.06 -5.77
CA THR A 272 -8.89 11.22 -5.06
C THR A 272 -9.90 11.99 -4.21
N TYR A 273 -9.48 13.13 -3.64
CA TYR A 273 -10.32 13.93 -2.74
C TYR A 273 -11.34 14.80 -3.48
N TYR A 274 -11.01 15.26 -4.71
CA TYR A 274 -11.87 16.06 -5.55
C TYR A 274 -12.49 15.29 -6.71
N ASP A 275 -12.39 13.98 -6.72
CA ASP A 275 -13.04 13.09 -7.68
C ASP A 275 -14.57 13.24 -7.60
N PRO A 276 -15.26 13.65 -8.67
CA PRO A 276 -16.70 13.90 -8.63
C PRO A 276 -17.55 12.65 -8.45
N LEU A 277 -17.04 11.45 -8.81
CA LEU A 277 -17.73 10.17 -8.60
C LEU A 277 -17.63 9.70 -7.14
N ARG A 278 -16.47 9.94 -6.51
CA ARG A 278 -16.20 9.47 -5.14
C ARG A 278 -16.61 10.49 -4.08
N ASN A 279 -16.41 11.77 -4.35
CA ASN A 279 -16.56 12.87 -3.40
C ASN A 279 -17.25 14.07 -4.04
N PRO A 280 -18.51 13.96 -4.50
CA PRO A 280 -19.22 15.00 -5.24
C PRO A 280 -19.31 16.33 -4.50
N ASP A 281 -19.50 16.29 -3.16
CA ASP A 281 -19.58 17.51 -2.35
C ASP A 281 -18.25 18.28 -2.28
N ASN A 282 -17.12 17.57 -2.26
CA ASN A 282 -15.80 18.20 -2.26
C ASN A 282 -15.49 18.79 -3.63
N ASN A 283 -15.85 18.07 -4.70
CA ASN A 283 -15.75 18.61 -6.05
C ASN A 283 -16.61 19.85 -6.22
N LEU A 284 -17.88 19.83 -5.81
CA LEU A 284 -18.79 20.97 -5.86
C LEU A 284 -18.21 22.20 -5.15
N LYS A 285 -17.68 22.05 -3.94
CA LYS A 285 -17.08 23.17 -3.20
C LYS A 285 -15.88 23.77 -3.95
N ARG A 286 -14.99 22.94 -4.48
CA ARG A 286 -13.81 23.42 -5.20
C ARG A 286 -14.17 23.97 -6.58
N ARG A 287 -15.09 23.35 -7.30
CA ARG A 287 -15.65 23.85 -8.56
C ARG A 287 -16.22 25.25 -8.40
N ASN A 288 -17.04 25.47 -7.38
CA ASN A 288 -17.62 26.79 -7.08
C ASN A 288 -16.54 27.82 -6.72
N LEU A 289 -15.42 27.41 -6.10
CA LEU A 289 -14.27 28.29 -5.91
C LEU A 289 -13.62 28.66 -7.23
N ILE A 290 -13.47 27.69 -8.16
CA ILE A 290 -12.91 27.95 -9.51
C ILE A 290 -13.78 28.92 -10.27
N LEU A 291 -15.10 28.73 -10.29
CA LEU A 291 -16.04 29.68 -10.93
C LEU A 291 -15.91 31.10 -10.36
N LYS A 292 -15.74 31.25 -9.03
CA LYS A 292 -15.48 32.57 -8.40
C LYS A 292 -14.16 33.17 -8.85
N GLU A 293 -13.12 32.37 -9.00
CA GLU A 293 -11.82 32.83 -9.47
C GLU A 293 -11.86 33.21 -10.97
N MET A 294 -12.63 32.50 -11.79
CA MET A 294 -12.84 32.82 -13.19
C MET A 294 -13.60 34.17 -13.33
N LEU A 295 -14.64 34.37 -12.52
CA LEU A 295 -15.35 35.64 -12.48
C LEU A 295 -14.45 36.81 -12.01
N ALA A 296 -13.68 36.58 -10.93
CA ALA A 296 -12.77 37.59 -10.37
C ALA A 296 -11.63 38.00 -11.32
N GLN A 297 -11.30 37.13 -12.29
CA GLN A 297 -10.29 37.37 -13.32
C GLN A 297 -10.91 37.70 -14.68
N GLU A 298 -12.22 38.02 -14.73
CA GLU A 298 -12.96 38.39 -15.92
C GLU A 298 -12.94 37.36 -17.06
N ALA A 299 -12.68 36.09 -16.72
CA ALA A 299 -12.69 34.97 -17.67
C ALA A 299 -14.12 34.52 -18.01
N ILE A 300 -15.09 34.77 -17.12
CA ILE A 300 -16.53 34.58 -17.37
C ILE A 300 -17.32 35.78 -16.91
N SER A 301 -18.49 35.98 -17.51
CA SER A 301 -19.44 37.05 -17.12
C SER A 301 -20.18 36.69 -15.82
N GLN A 302 -20.81 37.69 -15.20
CA GLN A 302 -21.68 37.46 -14.04
C GLN A 302 -22.87 36.55 -14.37
N GLU A 303 -23.42 36.65 -15.58
CA GLU A 303 -24.53 35.82 -16.05
C GLU A 303 -24.14 34.36 -16.18
N GLU A 304 -22.95 34.07 -16.72
CA GLU A 304 -22.41 32.71 -16.84
C GLU A 304 -22.08 32.12 -15.45
N PHE A 305 -21.54 32.95 -14.56
CA PHE A 305 -21.29 32.53 -13.17
C PHE A 305 -22.60 32.15 -12.46
N ASP A 306 -23.63 32.99 -12.51
CA ASP A 306 -24.92 32.76 -11.86
C ASP A 306 -25.61 31.50 -12.43
N ALA A 307 -25.48 31.27 -13.74
CA ALA A 307 -25.99 30.08 -14.41
C ALA A 307 -25.25 28.78 -14.05
N ALA A 308 -23.95 28.87 -13.68
CA ALA A 308 -23.11 27.71 -13.40
C ALA A 308 -23.00 27.39 -11.90
N TYR A 309 -23.19 28.38 -11.04
CA TYR A 309 -22.97 28.24 -9.61
C TYR A 309 -24.01 27.32 -8.95
N ASN A 310 -23.53 26.33 -8.18
CA ASN A 310 -24.34 25.29 -7.52
C ASN A 310 -25.16 24.37 -8.44
N VAL A 311 -24.92 24.38 -9.75
CA VAL A 311 -25.61 23.46 -10.67
C VAL A 311 -25.15 22.00 -10.40
N PRO A 312 -26.04 21.00 -10.29
CA PRO A 312 -25.66 19.60 -10.18
C PRO A 312 -24.86 19.12 -11.39
N LEU A 313 -23.89 18.22 -11.16
CA LEU A 313 -23.21 17.51 -12.25
C LEU A 313 -24.04 16.30 -12.68
N TYR A 314 -24.18 16.14 -13.97
CA TYR A 314 -24.73 14.92 -14.57
C TYR A 314 -23.57 14.03 -15.01
N LEU A 315 -23.26 13.03 -14.16
CA LEU A 315 -22.19 12.08 -14.42
C LEU A 315 -22.66 10.94 -15.32
N SER A 316 -21.77 10.34 -16.09
CA SER A 316 -22.07 9.27 -17.07
C SER A 316 -22.82 8.08 -16.48
N GLN A 317 -22.58 7.76 -15.21
CA GLN A 317 -23.30 6.70 -14.48
C GLN A 317 -24.83 6.95 -14.35
N ASN A 318 -25.30 8.17 -14.55
CA ASN A 318 -26.72 8.53 -14.47
C ASN A 318 -27.43 8.48 -15.85
N ARG A 319 -26.69 8.20 -16.94
CA ARG A 319 -27.20 8.22 -18.32
C ARG A 319 -27.70 6.86 -18.83
N LYS A 320 -28.09 5.92 -18.00
CA LYS A 320 -28.53 4.57 -18.41
C LYS A 320 -29.70 4.49 -19.44
N ASN A 321 -30.20 5.60 -19.99
CA ASN A 321 -31.38 5.62 -20.89
C ASN A 321 -31.23 6.34 -22.25
N ASP A 322 -30.06 6.83 -22.62
CA ASP A 322 -29.90 7.44 -23.96
C ASP A 322 -29.00 6.57 -24.85
N THR A 323 -29.65 5.73 -25.64
CA THR A 323 -29.03 4.93 -26.72
C THR A 323 -28.75 5.82 -27.93
N SER A 324 -27.70 6.61 -27.92
CA SER A 324 -27.07 7.15 -29.13
C SER A 324 -25.78 7.91 -28.84
N SER A 325 -24.72 7.21 -28.55
CA SER A 325 -23.36 7.71 -28.75
C SER A 325 -22.43 6.50 -28.84
N SER A 326 -21.45 6.58 -29.75
CA SER A 326 -20.44 5.58 -30.06
C SER A 326 -20.08 4.68 -28.85
N GLU A 327 -20.24 3.37 -29.02
CA GLU A 327 -19.78 2.36 -28.07
C GLU A 327 -18.29 2.56 -27.85
N SER A 328 -17.92 3.28 -26.77
CA SER A 328 -16.58 3.21 -26.26
C SER A 328 -16.41 1.83 -25.65
N ASN A 329 -15.57 0.99 -26.23
CA ASN A 329 -15.28 -0.35 -25.72
C ASN A 329 -14.74 -0.25 -24.30
N ILE A 330 -15.53 -0.65 -23.30
CA ILE A 330 -15.11 -0.72 -21.91
C ILE A 330 -14.42 -2.05 -21.72
N HIS A 331 -13.08 -2.05 -21.78
CA HIS A 331 -12.28 -3.25 -21.55
C HIS A 331 -12.51 -3.86 -20.17
N SER A 332 -12.33 -5.16 -20.04
CA SER A 332 -12.40 -5.89 -18.77
C SER A 332 -11.33 -5.40 -17.79
N TYR A 333 -11.50 -5.71 -16.48
CA TYR A 333 -10.44 -5.45 -15.48
C TYR A 333 -9.14 -6.20 -15.79
N TYR A 334 -9.25 -7.33 -16.47
CA TYR A 334 -8.09 -8.10 -16.90
C TYR A 334 -7.28 -7.35 -17.95
N ILE A 335 -7.95 -6.86 -18.99
CA ILE A 335 -7.28 -6.12 -20.07
C ILE A 335 -6.67 -4.82 -19.58
N ASP A 336 -7.34 -4.10 -18.65
CA ASP A 336 -6.73 -2.95 -18.00
C ASP A 336 -5.40 -3.33 -17.31
N ALA A 337 -5.37 -4.49 -16.64
CA ALA A 337 -4.15 -4.98 -16.00
C ALA A 337 -3.06 -5.39 -17.00
N VAL A 338 -3.43 -5.99 -18.15
CA VAL A 338 -2.48 -6.27 -19.23
C VAL A 338 -1.82 -5.00 -19.73
N ILE A 339 -2.62 -3.97 -19.99
CA ILE A 339 -2.11 -2.67 -20.46
C ILE A 339 -1.12 -2.08 -19.44
N ASP A 340 -1.49 -2.09 -18.13
CA ASP A 340 -0.61 -1.58 -17.08
C ASP A 340 0.70 -2.37 -16.97
N ASP A 341 0.63 -3.69 -17.06
CA ASP A 341 1.79 -4.58 -16.99
C ASP A 341 2.73 -4.39 -18.19
N VAL A 342 2.19 -4.28 -19.41
CA VAL A 342 2.99 -4.04 -20.62
C VAL A 342 3.67 -2.66 -20.56
N ILE A 343 2.95 -1.63 -20.09
CA ILE A 343 3.54 -0.30 -19.88
C ILE A 343 4.68 -0.37 -18.86
N ALA A 344 4.48 -1.06 -17.73
CA ALA A 344 5.50 -1.21 -16.71
C ALA A 344 6.73 -1.95 -17.23
N GLU A 345 6.54 -3.01 -17.99
CA GLU A 345 7.63 -3.79 -18.59
C GLU A 345 8.44 -2.98 -19.62
N PHE A 346 7.77 -2.13 -20.44
CA PHE A 346 8.46 -1.21 -21.34
C PHE A 346 9.31 -0.19 -20.59
N ILE A 347 8.82 0.35 -19.49
CA ILE A 347 9.57 1.28 -18.62
C ILE A 347 10.81 0.58 -18.05
N GLU A 348 10.62 -0.63 -17.49
CA GLU A 348 11.69 -1.39 -16.84
C GLU A 348 12.78 -1.82 -17.83
N ARG A 349 12.39 -2.41 -18.98
CA ARG A 349 13.36 -2.97 -19.96
C ARG A 349 14.07 -1.91 -20.80
N TYR A 350 13.35 -0.85 -21.17
CA TYR A 350 13.87 0.12 -22.14
C TYR A 350 14.24 1.47 -21.52
N GLY A 351 13.95 1.68 -20.21
CA GLY A 351 14.25 2.93 -19.51
C GLY A 351 13.47 4.15 -20.05
N ILE A 352 12.35 3.92 -20.73
CA ILE A 352 11.52 4.99 -21.29
C ILE A 352 10.52 5.50 -20.26
N ASP A 353 10.07 6.75 -20.39
CA ASP A 353 9.07 7.31 -19.50
C ASP A 353 7.66 6.70 -19.73
N LYS A 354 6.81 6.84 -18.71
CA LYS A 354 5.46 6.26 -18.73
C LYS A 354 4.62 6.72 -19.92
N THR A 355 4.75 7.99 -20.33
CA THR A 355 3.96 8.56 -21.43
C THR A 355 4.35 7.92 -22.76
N THR A 356 5.66 7.77 -23.00
CA THR A 356 6.21 7.08 -24.18
C THR A 356 5.81 5.61 -24.20
N ALA A 357 5.91 4.92 -23.06
CA ALA A 357 5.49 3.52 -22.94
C ALA A 357 3.98 3.35 -23.21
N SER A 358 3.14 4.20 -22.61
CA SER A 358 1.69 4.17 -22.84
C SER A 358 1.35 4.36 -24.31
N ARG A 359 1.96 5.36 -24.97
CA ARG A 359 1.76 5.61 -26.39
C ARG A 359 2.15 4.39 -27.22
N LYS A 360 3.30 3.77 -26.94
CA LYS A 360 3.75 2.58 -27.65
C LYS A 360 2.73 1.44 -27.53
N VAL A 361 2.11 1.29 -26.36
CA VAL A 361 1.10 0.25 -26.14
C VAL A 361 -0.19 0.54 -26.89
N TYR A 362 -0.65 1.77 -26.96
CA TYR A 362 -1.92 2.08 -27.63
C TYR A 362 -1.81 2.26 -29.15
N SER A 363 -0.78 2.96 -29.61
CA SER A 363 -0.64 3.41 -31.01
C SER A 363 0.56 2.79 -31.75
N GLY A 364 1.28 1.88 -31.11
CA GLY A 364 2.47 1.26 -31.70
C GLY A 364 2.21 0.06 -32.60
N GLY A 365 0.95 -0.33 -32.84
CA GLY A 365 0.64 -1.50 -33.65
C GLY A 365 1.14 -2.81 -33.06
N LEU A 366 1.06 -2.96 -31.74
CA LEU A 366 1.56 -4.14 -31.06
C LEU A 366 0.60 -5.32 -31.20
N THR A 367 1.16 -6.51 -31.14
CA THR A 367 0.42 -7.76 -30.92
C THR A 367 0.79 -8.26 -29.51
N ILE A 368 -0.19 -8.29 -28.61
CA ILE A 368 -0.02 -8.73 -27.22
C ILE A 368 -0.69 -10.08 -27.03
N ILE A 369 0.09 -11.10 -26.64
CA ILE A 369 -0.42 -12.43 -26.31
C ILE A 369 -0.65 -12.49 -24.81
N THR A 370 -1.91 -12.51 -24.41
CA THR A 370 -2.31 -12.50 -22.99
C THR A 370 -2.33 -13.92 -22.42
N ASN A 371 -2.29 -14.03 -21.09
CA ASN A 371 -2.49 -15.29 -20.36
C ASN A 371 -3.96 -15.52 -19.95
N LEU A 372 -4.88 -14.70 -20.48
CA LEU A 372 -6.32 -14.79 -20.21
C LEU A 372 -6.87 -16.18 -20.50
N ASP A 373 -7.66 -16.71 -19.57
CA ASP A 373 -8.61 -17.79 -19.85
C ASP A 373 -10.01 -17.18 -19.90
N PRO A 374 -10.66 -17.13 -21.09
CA PRO A 374 -11.97 -16.51 -21.26
C PRO A 374 -13.07 -17.19 -20.43
N ASP A 375 -12.98 -18.50 -20.19
CA ASP A 375 -13.95 -19.25 -19.38
C ASP A 375 -13.84 -18.84 -17.90
N ILE A 376 -12.61 -18.66 -17.40
CA ILE A 376 -12.35 -18.19 -16.02
C ILE A 376 -12.81 -16.74 -15.87
N GLN A 377 -12.40 -15.85 -16.79
CA GLN A 377 -12.77 -14.44 -16.72
C GLN A 377 -14.28 -14.24 -16.75
N SER A 378 -14.97 -14.87 -17.69
CA SER A 378 -16.42 -14.77 -17.78
C SER A 378 -17.14 -15.36 -16.56
N ALA A 379 -16.64 -16.47 -15.99
CA ALA A 379 -17.19 -17.03 -14.76
C ALA A 379 -17.04 -16.05 -13.56
N MET A 380 -15.91 -15.34 -13.48
CA MET A 380 -15.67 -14.32 -12.47
C MET A 380 -16.62 -13.12 -12.65
N GLU A 381 -16.75 -12.60 -13.86
CA GLU A 381 -17.63 -11.47 -14.18
C GLU A 381 -19.10 -11.79 -13.93
N GLU A 382 -19.57 -12.98 -14.33
CA GLU A 382 -20.92 -13.46 -14.01
C GLU A 382 -21.23 -13.45 -12.51
N VAL A 383 -20.30 -13.94 -11.67
CA VAL A 383 -20.47 -13.96 -10.21
C VAL A 383 -20.45 -12.55 -9.64
N PHE A 384 -19.54 -11.71 -10.09
CA PHE A 384 -19.37 -10.36 -9.53
C PHE A 384 -20.46 -9.39 -9.96
N CYS A 385 -21.15 -9.66 -11.08
CA CYS A 385 -22.33 -8.93 -11.52
C CYS A 385 -23.64 -9.45 -10.91
N ASP A 386 -23.66 -10.66 -10.32
CA ASP A 386 -24.83 -11.25 -9.69
C ASP A 386 -24.93 -10.83 -8.21
N ASP A 387 -25.79 -9.88 -7.93
CA ASP A 387 -26.03 -9.40 -6.55
C ASP A 387 -26.47 -10.52 -5.57
N SER A 388 -27.04 -11.63 -6.07
CA SER A 388 -27.45 -12.77 -5.25
C SER A 388 -26.26 -13.53 -4.63
N CYS A 389 -25.08 -13.44 -5.24
CA CYS A 389 -23.84 -14.02 -4.72
C CYS A 389 -23.26 -13.22 -3.54
N PHE A 390 -23.74 -12.00 -3.33
CA PHE A 390 -23.29 -11.09 -2.27
C PHE A 390 -24.25 -11.10 -1.08
N PRO A 391 -23.77 -10.78 0.15
CA PRO A 391 -24.66 -10.61 1.27
C PRO A 391 -25.55 -9.37 1.09
N GLU A 392 -26.77 -9.45 1.56
CA GLU A 392 -27.67 -8.30 1.64
C GLU A 392 -27.11 -7.26 2.61
N THR A 393 -27.04 -6.01 2.17
CA THR A 393 -26.57 -4.90 2.99
C THR A 393 -27.46 -3.67 2.78
N SER A 394 -27.72 -2.93 3.84
CA SER A 394 -28.43 -1.64 3.77
C SER A 394 -27.45 -0.51 3.45
N GLY A 395 -27.78 0.36 2.51
CA GLY A 395 -26.97 1.52 2.13
C GLY A 395 -25.87 1.21 1.13
N ILE A 396 -24.65 1.75 1.34
CA ILE A 396 -23.51 1.55 0.42
C ILE A 396 -23.16 0.07 0.36
N LYS A 397 -23.14 -0.49 -0.86
CA LYS A 397 -22.78 -1.89 -1.09
C LYS A 397 -21.25 -2.08 -0.93
N PRO A 398 -20.81 -3.12 -0.19
CA PRO A 398 -19.39 -3.49 -0.15
C PRO A 398 -18.91 -3.91 -1.54
N GLN A 399 -17.62 -3.70 -1.77
CA GLN A 399 -16.92 -4.10 -2.98
C GLN A 399 -16.23 -5.45 -2.79
N ALA A 400 -15.78 -6.02 -3.90
CA ALA A 400 -14.95 -7.23 -3.90
C ALA A 400 -13.97 -7.19 -5.06
N ALA A 401 -12.89 -7.95 -4.95
CA ALA A 401 -11.92 -8.14 -6.01
C ALA A 401 -11.35 -9.56 -5.95
N MET A 402 -10.99 -10.12 -7.11
CA MET A 402 -10.47 -11.48 -7.22
C MET A 402 -9.38 -11.56 -8.30
N VAL A 403 -8.38 -12.39 -8.06
CA VAL A 403 -7.36 -12.81 -9.03
C VAL A 403 -7.31 -14.33 -9.04
N VAL A 404 -7.24 -14.93 -10.23
CA VAL A 404 -7.00 -16.36 -10.45
C VAL A 404 -5.69 -16.53 -11.20
N SER A 405 -4.81 -17.39 -10.71
CA SER A 405 -3.52 -17.75 -11.32
C SER A 405 -3.37 -19.26 -11.41
N ASP A 406 -2.66 -19.74 -12.43
CA ASP A 406 -2.17 -21.11 -12.45
C ASP A 406 -0.84 -21.27 -11.65
N ALA A 407 -0.27 -22.46 -11.68
CA ALA A 407 0.97 -22.79 -10.97
C ALA A 407 2.17 -21.98 -11.49
N ASP A 408 2.25 -21.73 -12.80
CA ASP A 408 3.37 -21.03 -13.48
C ASP A 408 3.31 -19.50 -13.31
N GLY A 409 2.37 -18.98 -12.49
CA GLY A 409 2.18 -17.56 -12.27
C GLY A 409 1.41 -16.86 -13.40
N ASN A 410 0.85 -17.58 -14.38
CA ASN A 410 0.00 -16.96 -15.38
C ASN A 410 -1.33 -16.56 -14.75
N ILE A 411 -1.62 -15.27 -14.76
CA ILE A 411 -2.89 -14.75 -14.28
C ILE A 411 -3.95 -15.05 -15.33
N ARG A 412 -4.93 -15.87 -14.97
CA ARG A 412 -5.98 -16.37 -15.87
C ARG A 412 -7.25 -15.54 -15.84
N GLY A 413 -7.46 -14.78 -14.75
CA GLY A 413 -8.61 -13.90 -14.63
C GLY A 413 -8.43 -12.84 -13.54
N ILE A 414 -9.01 -11.65 -13.74
CA ILE A 414 -9.02 -10.53 -12.79
C ILE A 414 -10.38 -9.85 -12.79
N VAL A 415 -10.97 -9.66 -11.61
CA VAL A 415 -12.11 -8.76 -11.41
C VAL A 415 -11.79 -7.79 -10.26
N GLY A 416 -11.87 -6.49 -10.54
CA GLY A 416 -11.49 -5.41 -9.61
C GLY A 416 -12.65 -4.69 -8.93
N GLY A 417 -13.89 -5.15 -9.07
CA GLY A 417 -15.06 -4.51 -8.47
C GLY A 417 -16.33 -5.34 -8.56
N ARG A 418 -17.32 -5.04 -7.70
CA ARG A 418 -18.68 -5.61 -7.74
C ARG A 418 -19.53 -4.90 -8.78
N GLY A 419 -20.31 -5.66 -9.54
CA GLY A 419 -21.20 -5.17 -10.59
C GLY A 419 -20.47 -4.93 -11.91
N GLU A 420 -21.22 -4.45 -12.88
CA GLU A 420 -20.73 -4.14 -14.21
C GLU A 420 -19.66 -3.04 -14.16
N LYS A 421 -18.58 -3.20 -14.91
CA LYS A 421 -17.55 -2.19 -15.08
C LYS A 421 -18.05 -1.12 -16.05
N LEU A 422 -18.12 0.13 -15.58
CA LEU A 422 -18.72 1.25 -16.33
C LEU A 422 -17.69 2.25 -16.86
N ILE A 423 -16.41 2.09 -16.52
CA ILE A 423 -15.35 3.05 -16.83
C ILE A 423 -14.11 2.29 -17.28
N SER A 424 -13.59 2.60 -18.47
CA SER A 424 -12.28 2.12 -18.93
C SER A 424 -11.19 2.64 -18.00
N ARG A 425 -10.18 1.79 -17.70
CA ARG A 425 -9.03 2.13 -16.84
C ARG A 425 -9.40 2.64 -15.44
N GLY A 426 -10.61 2.28 -14.96
CA GLY A 426 -11.08 2.62 -13.62
C GLY A 426 -10.30 1.89 -12.51
N LEU A 427 -10.67 2.14 -11.25
CA LEU A 427 -10.02 1.51 -10.08
C LEU A 427 -10.14 -0.02 -10.13
N ASN A 428 -9.04 -0.69 -10.41
CA ASN A 428 -8.90 -2.14 -10.28
C ASN A 428 -8.43 -2.49 -8.86
N ARG A 429 -9.36 -2.90 -7.98
CA ARG A 429 -9.05 -3.21 -6.57
C ARG A 429 -8.16 -4.44 -6.42
N ALA A 430 -8.13 -5.31 -7.42
CA ALA A 430 -7.31 -6.52 -7.40
C ALA A 430 -5.81 -6.21 -7.51
N THR A 431 -5.43 -5.18 -8.27
CA THR A 431 -4.05 -4.82 -8.58
C THR A 431 -3.59 -3.50 -7.95
N MET A 432 -4.53 -2.56 -7.68
CA MET A 432 -4.19 -1.21 -7.25
C MET A 432 -4.50 -0.94 -5.78
N SER A 433 -5.47 -1.65 -5.16
CA SER A 433 -5.85 -1.39 -3.78
C SER A 433 -5.03 -2.22 -2.83
N LYS A 434 -4.29 -1.54 -1.94
CA LYS A 434 -3.56 -2.17 -0.85
C LYS A 434 -4.48 -2.30 0.36
N ARG A 435 -4.73 -3.53 0.82
CA ARG A 435 -5.61 -3.83 1.96
C ARG A 435 -4.94 -4.81 2.91
N GLN A 436 -5.25 -4.72 4.18
CA GLN A 436 -4.76 -5.69 5.15
C GLN A 436 -5.42 -7.05 4.88
N CYS A 437 -4.61 -8.07 4.63
CA CYS A 437 -5.11 -9.41 4.31
C CYS A 437 -5.44 -10.25 5.55
N GLY A 438 -5.10 -9.76 6.74
CA GLY A 438 -5.36 -10.45 8.00
C GLY A 438 -4.72 -11.84 8.03
N SER A 439 -5.41 -12.78 8.66
CA SER A 439 -4.89 -14.15 8.85
C SER A 439 -4.61 -14.95 7.57
N SER A 440 -4.97 -14.44 6.38
CA SER A 440 -4.60 -15.13 5.13
C SER A 440 -3.10 -15.09 4.85
N ILE A 441 -2.34 -14.22 5.52
CA ILE A 441 -0.87 -14.18 5.40
C ILE A 441 -0.18 -15.33 6.14
N LYS A 442 -0.78 -15.90 7.19
CA LYS A 442 -0.14 -16.89 8.08
C LYS A 442 0.51 -18.09 7.37
N PRO A 443 -0.12 -18.71 6.37
CA PRO A 443 0.51 -19.76 5.60
C PRO A 443 1.80 -19.32 4.92
N LEU A 444 1.83 -18.08 4.38
CA LEU A 444 2.99 -17.55 3.67
C LEU A 444 4.12 -17.15 4.63
N SER A 445 3.83 -16.21 5.51
CA SER A 445 4.85 -15.57 6.34
C SER A 445 5.36 -16.42 7.49
N ILE A 446 4.55 -17.40 7.97
CA ILE A 446 4.83 -18.10 9.21
C ILE A 446 4.91 -19.62 9.02
N TYR A 447 3.81 -20.28 8.63
CA TYR A 447 3.75 -21.73 8.68
C TYR A 447 4.64 -22.40 7.63
N ALA A 448 4.67 -21.89 6.38
CA ALA A 448 5.55 -22.42 5.34
C ALA A 448 7.03 -22.28 5.73
N LEU A 449 7.40 -21.09 6.21
CA LEU A 449 8.77 -20.82 6.65
C LEU A 449 9.16 -21.64 7.88
N ALA A 450 8.24 -21.85 8.84
CA ALA A 450 8.47 -22.69 10.01
C ALA A 450 8.65 -24.18 9.64
N LEU A 451 7.89 -24.67 8.65
CA LEU A 451 8.07 -26.03 8.09
C LEU A 451 9.43 -26.13 7.41
N GLU A 452 9.80 -25.18 6.57
CA GLU A 452 11.05 -25.18 5.81
C GLU A 452 12.28 -25.14 6.72
N LYS A 453 12.19 -24.40 7.83
CA LYS A 453 13.25 -24.36 8.85
C LYS A 453 13.26 -25.56 9.80
N GLY A 454 12.35 -26.50 9.66
CA GLY A 454 12.22 -27.64 10.54
C GLY A 454 11.81 -27.30 11.99
N LEU A 455 11.29 -26.09 12.21
CA LEU A 455 10.79 -25.67 13.53
C LEU A 455 9.50 -26.37 13.92
N ILE A 456 8.72 -26.74 12.92
CA ILE A 456 7.49 -27.51 13.06
C ILE A 456 7.42 -28.62 12.01
N THR A 457 6.56 -29.60 12.26
CA THR A 457 6.12 -30.63 11.30
C THR A 457 4.60 -30.57 11.17
N TYR A 458 4.02 -31.38 10.29
CA TYR A 458 2.58 -31.56 10.20
C TYR A 458 1.91 -31.83 11.55
N GLY A 459 2.51 -32.68 12.35
CA GLY A 459 1.98 -33.16 13.64
C GLY A 459 2.45 -32.36 14.85
N SER A 460 3.37 -31.43 14.74
CA SER A 460 3.95 -30.74 15.90
C SER A 460 2.90 -30.15 16.82
N ALA A 461 3.11 -30.32 18.13
CA ALA A 461 2.28 -29.72 19.17
C ALA A 461 2.69 -28.26 19.41
N LEU A 462 1.78 -27.33 19.17
CA LEU A 462 1.96 -25.89 19.32
C LEU A 462 1.23 -25.41 20.57
N ASN A 463 1.76 -24.34 21.20
CA ASN A 463 1.17 -23.77 22.40
C ASN A 463 0.20 -22.61 22.05
N ASP A 464 -1.11 -22.87 22.21
CA ASP A 464 -2.18 -21.86 22.06
C ASP A 464 -2.43 -21.14 23.39
N THR A 465 -1.48 -20.33 23.82
CA THR A 465 -1.60 -19.44 24.99
C THR A 465 -1.10 -18.04 24.64
N PRO A 466 -1.61 -16.99 25.31
CA PRO A 466 -1.17 -15.63 25.03
C PRO A 466 0.33 -15.45 25.38
N THR A 467 0.95 -14.45 24.78
CA THR A 467 2.35 -14.08 25.05
C THR A 467 2.46 -12.93 26.04
N GLU A 468 1.45 -12.10 26.13
CA GLU A 468 1.44 -10.90 26.99
C GLU A 468 0.09 -10.70 27.67
N PHE A 469 0.12 -10.05 28.83
CA PHE A 469 -1.07 -9.61 29.56
C PHE A 469 -0.99 -8.10 29.80
N ASN A 470 -1.99 -7.37 29.33
CA ASN A 470 -2.11 -5.94 29.61
C ASN A 470 -2.85 -5.75 30.95
N GLU A 471 -2.12 -5.37 31.98
CA GLU A 471 -2.69 -5.18 33.34
C GLU A 471 -3.72 -4.04 33.41
N LYS A 472 -3.57 -3.00 32.58
CA LYS A 472 -4.48 -1.83 32.59
C LYS A 472 -5.83 -2.19 31.97
N GLU A 473 -5.81 -2.89 30.84
CA GLU A 473 -7.00 -3.25 30.09
C GLU A 473 -7.57 -4.62 30.48
N LYS A 474 -6.84 -5.37 31.33
CA LYS A 474 -7.18 -6.76 31.70
C LYS A 474 -7.35 -7.67 30.48
N THR A 475 -6.56 -7.45 29.43
CA THR A 475 -6.62 -8.20 28.19
C THR A 475 -5.38 -9.03 27.95
N TYR A 476 -5.55 -10.17 27.29
CA TYR A 476 -4.45 -11.03 26.83
C TYR A 476 -4.11 -10.74 25.38
N TRP A 477 -2.81 -10.70 25.04
CA TRP A 477 -2.34 -10.57 23.66
C TRP A 477 -1.41 -11.72 23.27
N PRO A 478 -1.53 -12.25 22.01
CA PRO A 478 -2.65 -12.01 21.11
C PRO A 478 -3.91 -12.74 21.58
N GLY A 479 -5.08 -12.18 21.28
CA GLY A 479 -6.37 -12.86 21.46
C GLY A 479 -6.73 -13.71 20.24
N ASN A 480 -7.39 -14.84 20.44
CA ASN A 480 -7.99 -15.63 19.36
C ASN A 480 -9.42 -15.17 19.04
N THR A 481 -9.95 -15.56 17.87
CA THR A 481 -11.33 -15.35 17.49
C THR A 481 -11.95 -16.69 17.03
N PRO A 482 -12.96 -17.22 17.72
CA PRO A 482 -13.56 -16.70 18.95
C PRO A 482 -12.59 -16.69 20.13
N ALA A 483 -12.90 -15.87 21.15
CA ALA A 483 -12.06 -15.75 22.33
C ALA A 483 -11.89 -17.10 23.06
N GLY A 484 -10.69 -17.37 23.55
CA GLY A 484 -10.31 -18.57 24.27
C GLY A 484 -8.96 -19.12 23.84
N PHE A 485 -8.41 -20.01 24.65
CA PHE A 485 -7.13 -20.67 24.42
C PHE A 485 -7.29 -22.17 24.62
N ASN A 486 -6.63 -22.97 23.78
CA ASN A 486 -6.78 -24.43 23.74
C ASN A 486 -5.58 -25.17 24.36
N GLY A 487 -4.55 -24.46 24.83
CA GLY A 487 -3.32 -25.05 25.35
C GLY A 487 -2.47 -25.71 24.25
N LEU A 488 -2.13 -26.99 24.34
CA LEU A 488 -1.41 -27.70 23.29
C LEU A 488 -2.36 -28.15 22.17
N VAL A 489 -2.02 -27.76 20.96
CA VAL A 489 -2.77 -28.08 19.74
C VAL A 489 -1.84 -28.55 18.63
N SER A 490 -2.31 -29.36 17.69
CA SER A 490 -1.52 -29.70 16.50
C SER A 490 -1.35 -28.52 15.57
N THR A 491 -0.30 -28.56 14.74
CA THR A 491 -0.09 -27.59 13.64
C THR A 491 -1.33 -27.49 12.75
N VAL A 492 -1.93 -28.62 12.41
CA VAL A 492 -3.17 -28.69 11.62
C VAL A 492 -4.30 -27.93 12.28
N PHE A 493 -4.55 -28.17 13.57
CA PHE A 493 -5.61 -27.47 14.31
C PHE A 493 -5.35 -25.97 14.41
N ALA A 494 -4.10 -25.56 14.61
CA ALA A 494 -3.71 -24.16 14.69
C ALA A 494 -4.03 -23.39 13.40
N VAL A 495 -3.73 -23.96 12.23
CA VAL A 495 -4.02 -23.37 10.92
C VAL A 495 -5.53 -23.43 10.63
N GLN A 496 -6.17 -24.54 10.90
CA GLN A 496 -7.59 -24.80 10.72
C GLN A 496 -8.47 -23.78 11.46
N LYS A 497 -8.12 -23.50 12.72
CA LYS A 497 -8.78 -22.50 13.58
C LYS A 497 -8.23 -21.09 13.38
N SER A 498 -7.17 -20.96 12.60
CA SER A 498 -6.52 -19.64 12.38
C SER A 498 -6.03 -18.97 13.67
N LEU A 499 -5.50 -19.74 14.62
CA LEU A 499 -5.08 -19.24 15.93
C LEU A 499 -4.01 -18.16 15.80
N ASN A 500 -4.19 -17.08 16.55
CA ASN A 500 -3.27 -15.94 16.55
C ASN A 500 -2.03 -16.22 17.44
N THR A 501 -2.24 -16.86 18.57
CA THR A 501 -1.21 -17.18 19.56
C THR A 501 -0.09 -18.02 18.97
N THR A 502 -0.42 -19.10 18.27
CA THR A 502 0.55 -20.00 17.64
C THR A 502 1.33 -19.29 16.53
N ALA A 503 0.66 -18.47 15.72
CA ALA A 503 1.33 -17.71 14.66
C ALA A 503 2.30 -16.66 15.24
N VAL A 504 1.89 -15.93 16.28
CA VAL A 504 2.76 -14.94 16.97
C VAL A 504 3.98 -15.61 17.60
N ARG A 505 3.80 -16.76 18.26
CA ARG A 505 4.93 -17.50 18.86
C ARG A 505 5.92 -17.99 17.81
N LEU A 506 5.43 -18.51 16.69
CA LEU A 506 6.28 -18.93 15.57
C LEU A 506 6.98 -17.71 14.93
N ALA A 507 6.30 -16.59 14.74
CA ALA A 507 6.92 -15.36 14.24
C ALA A 507 8.08 -14.88 15.14
N GLN A 508 7.90 -14.95 16.47
CA GLN A 508 8.96 -14.63 17.44
C GLN A 508 10.12 -15.62 17.40
N GLN A 509 9.84 -16.88 17.11
CA GLN A 509 10.86 -17.94 17.03
C GLN A 509 11.65 -17.87 15.72
N ILE A 510 10.98 -17.60 14.59
CA ILE A 510 11.61 -17.42 13.27
C ILE A 510 12.44 -16.12 13.26
N GLY A 511 11.86 -15.03 13.79
CA GLY A 511 12.38 -13.68 13.68
C GLY A 511 11.66 -12.86 12.61
N VAL A 512 11.19 -11.66 12.99
CA VAL A 512 10.35 -10.82 12.10
C VAL A 512 11.08 -10.33 10.86
N ASN A 513 12.40 -10.10 10.94
CA ASN A 513 13.22 -9.72 9.78
C ASN A 513 13.22 -10.84 8.73
N GLU A 514 13.38 -12.08 9.15
CA GLU A 514 13.39 -13.23 8.24
C GLU A 514 12.02 -13.47 7.61
N CYS A 515 10.93 -13.28 8.37
CA CYS A 515 9.58 -13.32 7.82
C CYS A 515 9.37 -12.23 6.76
N PHE A 516 9.87 -11.02 7.01
CA PHE A 516 9.78 -9.90 6.07
C PHE A 516 10.61 -10.16 4.81
N GLU A 517 11.86 -10.59 4.97
CA GLU A 517 12.75 -10.95 3.87
C GLU A 517 12.18 -12.09 3.02
N PHE A 518 11.59 -13.11 3.65
CA PHE A 518 10.93 -14.19 2.93
C PHE A 518 9.79 -13.69 2.04
N LEU A 519 8.92 -12.82 2.57
CA LEU A 519 7.82 -12.23 1.79
C LEU A 519 8.32 -11.36 0.64
N THR A 520 9.35 -10.54 0.87
CA THR A 520 9.82 -9.56 -0.13
C THR A 520 10.74 -10.19 -1.17
N THR A 521 11.72 -11.01 -0.76
CA THR A 521 12.74 -11.55 -1.67
C THR A 521 12.36 -12.88 -2.29
N LYS A 522 11.63 -13.73 -1.56
CA LYS A 522 11.24 -15.05 -2.07
C LYS A 522 9.87 -15.03 -2.73
N LEU A 523 8.90 -14.33 -2.16
CA LEU A 523 7.53 -14.28 -2.68
C LEU A 523 7.23 -13.03 -3.51
N GLY A 524 8.16 -12.07 -3.59
CA GLY A 524 8.06 -10.90 -4.46
C GLY A 524 7.03 -9.84 -4.01
N PHE A 525 6.76 -9.73 -2.71
CA PHE A 525 5.88 -8.68 -2.19
C PHE A 525 6.58 -7.31 -2.26
N THR A 526 5.98 -6.37 -2.97
CA THR A 526 6.52 -5.02 -3.19
C THR A 526 5.82 -3.93 -2.37
N THR A 527 4.67 -4.25 -1.77
CA THR A 527 3.84 -3.29 -1.06
C THR A 527 4.15 -3.15 0.43
N LEU A 528 5.00 -4.02 0.97
CA LEU A 528 5.38 -4.02 2.38
C LEU A 528 6.28 -2.82 2.72
N VAL A 529 6.07 -2.26 3.91
CA VAL A 529 6.76 -1.06 4.38
C VAL A 529 7.90 -1.44 5.31
N GLU A 530 9.15 -1.31 4.85
CA GLU A 530 10.33 -1.49 5.69
C GLU A 530 10.42 -0.35 6.74
N SER A 531 10.31 0.91 6.28
CA SER A 531 10.30 2.09 7.17
C SER A 531 9.69 3.28 6.43
N LYS A 532 8.62 3.88 6.98
CA LYS A 532 7.97 5.06 6.41
C LYS A 532 7.44 6.01 7.48
N SER A 533 7.69 7.30 7.31
CA SER A 533 7.21 8.32 8.25
C SER A 533 5.80 8.81 7.88
N TYR A 534 4.90 8.78 8.86
CA TYR A 534 3.53 9.30 8.76
C TYR A 534 3.30 10.33 9.87
N GLY A 535 3.26 11.61 9.52
CA GLY A 535 3.00 12.68 10.50
C GLY A 535 3.99 12.70 11.69
N GLY A 536 5.26 12.38 11.44
CA GLY A 536 6.32 12.33 12.47
C GLY A 536 6.44 10.99 13.22
N THR A 537 5.56 10.01 12.94
CA THR A 537 5.68 8.65 13.50
C THR A 537 6.20 7.70 12.43
N VAL A 538 7.29 7.01 12.71
CA VAL A 538 7.83 5.97 11.82
C VAL A 538 7.02 4.67 12.00
N LYS A 539 6.53 4.12 10.90
CA LYS A 539 5.86 2.81 10.86
C LYS A 539 6.68 1.82 10.04
N THR A 540 6.61 0.56 10.42
CA THR A 540 7.29 -0.56 9.76
C THR A 540 6.41 -1.79 9.79
N ASP A 541 6.54 -2.64 8.76
CA ASP A 541 5.94 -3.96 8.75
C ASP A 541 6.89 -5.04 9.32
N ILE A 542 8.15 -4.69 9.60
CA ILE A 542 9.11 -5.55 10.31
C ILE A 542 8.73 -5.57 11.80
N ALA A 543 7.61 -6.22 12.09
CA ALA A 543 7.06 -6.37 13.44
C ALA A 543 6.20 -7.62 13.54
N VAL A 544 5.98 -8.10 14.78
CA VAL A 544 5.26 -9.37 15.03
C VAL A 544 3.83 -9.32 14.49
N SER A 545 3.10 -8.23 14.73
CA SER A 545 1.70 -8.11 14.33
C SER A 545 1.50 -8.09 12.80
N PRO A 546 2.24 -7.29 12.00
CA PRO A 546 2.17 -7.38 10.55
C PRO A 546 2.52 -8.78 10.03
N MET A 547 3.65 -9.36 10.47
CA MET A 547 4.11 -10.65 9.97
C MET A 547 3.20 -11.82 10.35
N ALA A 548 2.74 -11.89 11.61
CA ALA A 548 1.93 -13.00 12.10
C ALA A 548 0.43 -12.87 11.83
N LEU A 549 -0.09 -11.65 11.72
CA LEU A 549 -1.54 -11.37 11.69
C LEU A 549 -1.99 -10.60 10.44
N GLY A 550 -1.08 -10.18 9.56
CA GLY A 550 -1.40 -9.45 8.33
C GLY A 550 -1.90 -8.03 8.55
N SER A 551 -1.55 -7.42 9.69
CA SER A 551 -1.91 -6.02 9.99
C SER A 551 -0.88 -5.04 9.42
N PHE A 552 -0.66 -5.12 8.12
CA PHE A 552 0.33 -4.31 7.41
C PHE A 552 -0.01 -2.83 7.42
N THR A 553 1.02 -1.99 7.36
CA THR A 553 0.94 -0.52 7.42
C THR A 553 0.11 0.05 6.28
N GLU A 554 0.41 -0.33 5.04
CA GLU A 554 -0.36 0.07 3.84
C GLU A 554 -1.27 -1.05 3.35
N GLY A 555 -0.96 -2.30 3.67
CA GLY A 555 -1.63 -3.48 3.15
C GLY A 555 -0.93 -4.06 1.93
N VAL A 556 -1.54 -5.09 1.37
CA VAL A 556 -1.08 -5.84 0.17
C VAL A 556 -2.18 -5.88 -0.87
N THR A 557 -1.82 -6.12 -2.14
CA THR A 557 -2.80 -6.32 -3.20
C THR A 557 -3.31 -7.76 -3.23
N VAL A 558 -4.50 -7.97 -3.81
CA VAL A 558 -5.04 -9.33 -4.03
C VAL A 558 -4.10 -10.13 -4.93
N ARG A 559 -3.50 -9.47 -5.94
CA ARG A 559 -2.54 -10.06 -6.86
C ARG A 559 -1.30 -10.61 -6.14
N GLU A 560 -0.68 -9.83 -5.22
CA GLU A 560 0.50 -10.29 -4.47
C GLU A 560 0.19 -11.49 -3.58
N VAL A 561 -0.98 -11.46 -2.91
CA VAL A 561 -1.42 -12.60 -2.09
C VAL A 561 -1.63 -13.84 -2.96
N THR A 562 -2.27 -13.71 -4.13
CA THR A 562 -2.47 -14.83 -5.07
C THR A 562 -1.11 -15.40 -5.51
N GLN A 563 -0.19 -14.54 -5.93
CA GLN A 563 1.17 -14.92 -6.36
C GLN A 563 1.90 -15.70 -5.25
N GLY A 564 1.91 -15.22 -4.02
CA GLY A 564 2.59 -15.92 -2.93
C GLY A 564 2.06 -17.34 -2.69
N TYR A 565 0.75 -17.55 -2.86
CA TYR A 565 0.15 -18.88 -2.68
C TYR A 565 0.43 -19.86 -3.82
N THR A 566 0.88 -19.41 -5.01
CA THR A 566 1.23 -20.33 -6.11
C THR A 566 2.32 -21.33 -5.71
N MET A 567 3.22 -20.98 -4.77
CA MET A 567 4.24 -21.90 -4.28
C MET A 567 3.68 -23.23 -3.75
N PHE A 568 2.43 -23.24 -3.29
CA PHE A 568 1.83 -24.45 -2.74
C PHE A 568 1.34 -25.45 -3.82
N ILE A 569 1.21 -25.00 -5.06
CA ILE A 569 0.80 -25.83 -6.21
C ILE A 569 1.87 -25.86 -7.31
N ASN A 570 3.02 -25.20 -7.10
CA ASN A 570 4.17 -25.16 -7.98
C ASN A 570 5.42 -25.69 -7.24
N ASP A 571 5.35 -26.85 -6.64
CA ASP A 571 6.47 -27.57 -6.02
C ASP A 571 7.38 -26.69 -5.12
N GLY A 572 6.79 -25.70 -4.46
CA GLY A 572 7.47 -24.76 -3.58
C GLY A 572 8.12 -23.56 -4.27
N ALA A 573 8.04 -23.47 -5.59
CA ALA A 573 8.55 -22.35 -6.36
C ALA A 573 7.49 -21.24 -6.57
N VAL A 574 7.92 -20.00 -6.69
CA VAL A 574 7.10 -18.84 -7.05
C VAL A 574 7.60 -18.24 -8.34
N ALA A 575 6.71 -18.12 -9.31
CA ALA A 575 6.93 -17.35 -10.52
C ALA A 575 6.30 -15.94 -10.38
N LYS A 576 6.91 -14.93 -11.01
CA LYS A 576 6.32 -13.57 -11.09
C LYS A 576 4.95 -13.66 -11.76
N GLY A 577 3.91 -13.14 -11.11
CA GLY A 577 2.56 -13.12 -11.68
C GLY A 577 2.50 -12.28 -12.96
N LYS A 578 2.09 -12.87 -14.08
CA LYS A 578 2.11 -12.27 -15.41
C LYS A 578 0.75 -12.37 -16.11
N THR A 579 0.30 -11.24 -16.68
CA THR A 579 -0.98 -11.15 -17.41
C THR A 579 -0.81 -11.42 -18.91
N PHE A 580 0.42 -11.41 -19.41
CA PHE A 580 0.75 -11.66 -20.82
C PHE A 580 2.05 -12.47 -20.95
N SER A 581 2.15 -13.21 -22.04
CA SER A 581 3.30 -14.06 -22.34
C SER A 581 4.25 -13.43 -23.37
N MET A 582 3.77 -12.58 -24.28
CA MET A 582 4.59 -12.02 -25.35
C MET A 582 4.03 -10.71 -25.88
N VAL A 583 4.93 -9.82 -26.31
CA VAL A 583 4.59 -8.63 -27.07
C VAL A 583 5.43 -8.61 -28.36
N ARG A 584 4.78 -8.46 -29.50
CA ARG A 584 5.41 -8.31 -30.82
C ARG A 584 5.14 -6.91 -31.38
N ASP A 585 6.04 -6.40 -32.22
CA ASP A 585 5.79 -5.18 -33.00
C ASP A 585 4.95 -5.46 -34.25
N SER A 586 4.64 -4.41 -35.01
CA SER A 586 3.88 -4.49 -36.27
C SER A 586 4.55 -5.32 -37.38
N ASN A 587 5.83 -5.63 -37.26
CA ASN A 587 6.59 -6.48 -38.17
C ASN A 587 6.70 -7.93 -37.69
N GLY A 588 6.13 -8.24 -36.51
CA GLY A 588 6.17 -9.55 -35.88
C GLY A 588 7.46 -9.80 -35.06
N ALA A 589 8.34 -8.81 -34.91
CA ALA A 589 9.53 -8.96 -34.06
C ALA A 589 9.13 -8.96 -32.57
N ILE A 590 9.69 -9.90 -31.80
CA ILE A 590 9.41 -10.03 -30.36
C ILE A 590 10.10 -8.90 -29.62
N LEU A 591 9.32 -8.06 -28.96
CA LEU A 591 9.81 -6.99 -28.09
C LEU A 591 9.96 -7.44 -26.64
N ILE A 592 8.99 -8.22 -26.15
CA ILE A 592 8.98 -8.77 -24.80
C ILE A 592 8.61 -10.26 -24.90
N ASP A 593 9.39 -11.11 -24.27
CA ASP A 593 9.12 -12.55 -24.13
C ASP A 593 9.09 -12.90 -22.64
N ASN A 594 7.91 -13.28 -22.18
CA ASN A 594 7.64 -13.69 -20.80
C ASN A 594 7.13 -15.13 -20.73
N ARG A 595 7.29 -15.94 -21.82
CA ARG A 595 6.87 -17.34 -21.82
C ARG A 595 7.64 -18.17 -20.79
N GLU A 596 8.94 -17.94 -20.68
CA GLU A 596 9.76 -18.49 -19.61
C GLU A 596 9.83 -17.46 -18.49
N SER A 597 9.48 -17.85 -17.27
CA SER A 597 9.62 -17.00 -16.08
C SER A 597 10.76 -17.51 -15.22
N GLU A 598 11.53 -16.57 -14.66
CA GLU A 598 12.41 -16.91 -13.55
C GLU A 598 11.58 -17.31 -12.35
N GLU A 599 11.77 -18.56 -11.91
CA GLU A 599 11.15 -19.09 -10.71
C GLU A 599 12.09 -18.96 -9.52
N THR A 600 11.56 -18.58 -8.39
CA THR A 600 12.29 -18.54 -7.13
C THR A 600 11.83 -19.71 -6.25
N GLN A 601 12.72 -20.67 -5.96
CA GLN A 601 12.43 -21.69 -4.96
C GLN A 601 12.27 -21.00 -3.60
N ALA A 602 11.05 -21.00 -3.07
CA ALA A 602 10.74 -20.38 -1.79
C ALA A 602 10.85 -21.40 -0.66
N ILE A 603 10.27 -22.59 -0.85
CA ILE A 603 10.30 -23.73 0.07
C ILE A 603 10.50 -25.04 -0.73
N SER A 604 10.78 -26.12 -0.05
CA SER A 604 10.87 -27.45 -0.69
C SER A 604 9.50 -27.95 -1.18
N GLU A 605 9.47 -28.78 -2.22
CA GLU A 605 8.25 -29.40 -2.75
C GLU A 605 7.50 -30.19 -1.67
N GLN A 606 8.25 -30.85 -0.77
CA GLN A 606 7.69 -31.62 0.34
C GLN A 606 6.91 -30.72 1.30
N ASN A 607 7.48 -29.56 1.68
CA ASN A 607 6.84 -28.61 2.59
C ASN A 607 5.68 -27.88 1.93
N ALA A 608 5.74 -27.61 0.63
CA ALA A 608 4.62 -27.10 -0.16
C ALA A 608 3.44 -28.09 -0.12
N PHE A 609 3.68 -29.37 -0.41
CA PHE A 609 2.66 -30.42 -0.32
C PHE A 609 2.12 -30.58 1.11
N ILE A 610 2.98 -30.63 2.12
CA ILE A 610 2.56 -30.72 3.53
C ILE A 610 1.62 -29.52 3.86
N MET A 611 1.96 -28.33 3.41
CA MET A 611 1.14 -27.16 3.67
C MET A 611 -0.22 -27.23 2.95
N THR A 612 -0.29 -27.77 1.72
CA THR A 612 -1.58 -28.00 1.04
C THR A 612 -2.47 -28.96 1.83
N GLN A 613 -1.89 -30.05 2.37
CA GLN A 613 -2.64 -31.00 3.19
C GLN A 613 -3.15 -30.37 4.49
N ILE A 614 -2.38 -29.45 5.10
CA ILE A 614 -2.84 -28.66 6.27
C ILE A 614 -3.97 -27.72 5.85
N LEU A 615 -3.85 -27.01 4.73
CA LEU A 615 -4.85 -26.08 4.22
C LEU A 615 -6.17 -26.75 3.84
N LYS A 616 -6.16 -28.01 3.42
CA LYS A 616 -7.37 -28.80 3.19
C LYS A 616 -8.24 -28.90 4.45
N SER A 617 -7.64 -28.98 5.63
CA SER A 617 -8.37 -29.08 6.90
C SER A 617 -9.22 -27.84 7.22
N VAL A 618 -8.85 -26.68 6.70
CA VAL A 618 -9.57 -25.38 6.93
C VAL A 618 -10.98 -25.44 6.35
N ILE A 619 -11.18 -26.17 5.26
CA ILE A 619 -12.46 -26.24 4.53
C ILE A 619 -13.17 -27.59 4.71
N SER A 620 -12.47 -28.67 5.02
CA SER A 620 -13.03 -30.02 5.15
C SER A 620 -13.44 -30.39 6.58
N SER A 621 -12.79 -29.82 7.58
CA SER A 621 -13.12 -30.10 8.98
C SER A 621 -14.30 -29.25 9.47
N PRO A 622 -15.29 -29.81 10.18
CA PRO A 622 -16.42 -29.05 10.73
C PRO A 622 -16.03 -27.87 11.63
N THR A 623 -14.81 -27.89 12.18
CA THR A 623 -14.29 -26.83 13.02
C THR A 623 -13.42 -25.82 12.23
N GLY A 624 -13.21 -26.04 10.95
CA GLY A 624 -12.44 -25.18 10.06
C GLY A 624 -13.18 -23.88 9.73
N THR A 625 -12.42 -22.80 9.57
CA THR A 625 -13.01 -21.45 9.36
C THR A 625 -13.71 -21.29 8.01
N GLY A 626 -13.44 -22.14 7.02
CA GLY A 626 -14.08 -22.17 5.70
C GLY A 626 -15.20 -23.22 5.54
N TYR A 627 -15.31 -24.16 6.48
CA TYR A 627 -16.16 -25.35 6.36
C TYR A 627 -17.64 -25.02 6.08
N SER A 628 -18.24 -24.10 6.83
CA SER A 628 -19.66 -23.74 6.70
C SER A 628 -20.01 -23.28 5.29
N ALA A 629 -19.19 -22.44 4.68
CA ALA A 629 -19.43 -21.97 3.32
C ALA A 629 -19.25 -23.11 2.30
N PHE A 630 -18.18 -23.91 2.43
CA PHE A 630 -17.94 -25.01 1.50
C PHE A 630 -19.03 -26.09 1.57
N SER A 631 -19.50 -26.45 2.78
CA SER A 631 -20.59 -27.42 2.93
C SER A 631 -21.93 -26.95 2.36
N THR A 632 -22.13 -25.64 2.27
CA THR A 632 -23.40 -25.03 1.81
C THR A 632 -23.39 -24.72 0.31
N TYR A 633 -22.30 -24.14 -0.23
CA TYR A 633 -22.29 -23.53 -1.55
C TYR A 633 -21.52 -24.31 -2.61
N ARG A 634 -20.62 -25.24 -2.24
CA ARG A 634 -19.83 -25.99 -3.22
C ARG A 634 -20.68 -26.99 -3.99
N THR A 635 -20.72 -26.83 -5.32
CA THR A 635 -21.44 -27.75 -6.25
C THR A 635 -20.53 -28.41 -7.28
N PHE A 636 -19.31 -27.88 -7.54
CA PHE A 636 -18.37 -28.52 -8.45
C PHE A 636 -17.86 -29.87 -7.89
N ASP A 637 -17.18 -30.64 -8.73
CA ASP A 637 -16.70 -32.00 -8.48
C ASP A 637 -16.09 -32.11 -7.08
N LYS A 638 -16.66 -32.99 -6.26
CA LYS A 638 -16.21 -33.18 -4.86
C LYS A 638 -14.87 -33.89 -4.76
N ASP A 639 -14.47 -34.61 -5.84
CA ASP A 639 -13.20 -35.31 -5.91
C ASP A 639 -12.03 -34.35 -6.17
N VAL A 640 -12.30 -33.14 -6.63
CA VAL A 640 -11.27 -32.08 -6.71
C VAL A 640 -10.85 -31.67 -5.29
N GLU A 641 -9.61 -31.89 -4.96
CA GLU A 641 -9.03 -31.46 -3.70
C GLU A 641 -8.97 -29.93 -3.65
N VAL A 642 -9.35 -29.37 -2.51
CA VAL A 642 -9.28 -27.92 -2.29
C VAL A 642 -8.62 -27.66 -0.95
N GLY A 643 -7.67 -26.75 -0.93
CA GLY A 643 -7.13 -26.13 0.27
C GLY A 643 -7.57 -24.67 0.36
N GLY A 644 -7.47 -24.05 1.53
CA GLY A 644 -7.76 -22.63 1.61
C GLY A 644 -7.46 -22.01 2.95
N LYS A 645 -7.52 -20.66 2.99
CA LYS A 645 -7.31 -19.87 4.20
C LYS A 645 -8.18 -18.63 4.22
N THR A 646 -8.90 -18.46 5.31
CA THR A 646 -9.69 -17.25 5.57
C THR A 646 -8.82 -16.15 6.17
N GLY A 647 -9.09 -14.90 5.82
CA GLY A 647 -8.54 -13.70 6.42
C GLY A 647 -9.65 -12.77 6.93
N SER A 648 -9.38 -12.10 8.03
CA SER A 648 -10.23 -11.05 8.59
C SER A 648 -9.34 -10.05 9.30
N THR A 649 -9.67 -8.77 9.16
CA THR A 649 -8.97 -7.70 9.87
C THR A 649 -9.70 -7.31 11.15
N ASN A 650 -9.02 -6.58 12.02
CA ASN A 650 -9.64 -5.99 13.21
C ASN A 650 -10.84 -5.12 12.79
N ASP A 651 -11.85 -5.06 13.64
CA ASP A 651 -13.11 -4.35 13.41
C ASP A 651 -13.89 -4.81 12.17
N ASP A 652 -13.58 -6.01 11.65
CA ASP A 652 -14.24 -6.59 10.47
C ASP A 652 -14.28 -5.66 9.25
N ARG A 653 -13.20 -4.96 8.94
CA ARG A 653 -13.16 -4.02 7.81
C ARG A 653 -12.91 -4.71 6.48
N ASP A 654 -12.07 -5.75 6.49
CA ASP A 654 -11.70 -6.53 5.32
C ASP A 654 -11.89 -8.02 5.58
N ARG A 655 -12.39 -8.72 4.60
CA ARG A 655 -12.50 -10.18 4.56
C ARG A 655 -11.71 -10.70 3.37
N TYR A 656 -10.90 -11.71 3.61
CA TYR A 656 -10.13 -12.41 2.59
C TYR A 656 -10.46 -13.90 2.61
N PHE A 657 -10.35 -14.50 1.45
CA PHE A 657 -10.21 -15.94 1.29
C PHE A 657 -9.24 -16.23 0.16
N VAL A 658 -8.28 -17.11 0.42
CA VAL A 658 -7.42 -17.68 -0.61
C VAL A 658 -7.71 -19.14 -0.66
N GLY A 659 -8.12 -19.61 -1.83
CA GLY A 659 -8.35 -21.02 -2.09
C GLY A 659 -7.42 -21.54 -3.18
N LEU A 660 -7.04 -22.78 -3.08
CA LEU A 660 -6.19 -23.47 -4.04
C LEU A 660 -6.80 -24.83 -4.42
N THR A 661 -6.71 -25.13 -5.68
CA THR A 661 -6.98 -26.44 -6.29
C THR A 661 -5.68 -26.94 -6.90
N PRO A 662 -5.59 -28.20 -7.41
CA PRO A 662 -4.38 -28.62 -8.11
C PRO A 662 -4.03 -27.78 -9.35
N ASP A 663 -4.99 -27.11 -9.98
CA ASP A 663 -4.79 -26.32 -11.20
C ASP A 663 -4.63 -24.82 -10.93
N TYR A 664 -5.30 -24.28 -9.89
CA TYR A 664 -5.42 -22.83 -9.70
C TYR A 664 -5.28 -22.39 -8.24
N VAL A 665 -4.71 -21.21 -8.07
CA VAL A 665 -4.80 -20.40 -6.85
C VAL A 665 -5.66 -19.17 -7.14
N ALA A 666 -6.57 -18.87 -6.21
CA ALA A 666 -7.36 -17.65 -6.32
C ALA A 666 -7.52 -16.97 -4.97
N ALA A 667 -7.27 -15.65 -4.92
CA ALA A 667 -7.52 -14.83 -3.75
C ALA A 667 -8.71 -13.90 -3.99
N VAL A 668 -9.56 -13.75 -2.98
CA VAL A 668 -10.71 -12.84 -2.97
C VAL A 668 -10.60 -11.89 -1.79
N TRP A 669 -10.76 -10.60 -2.05
CA TRP A 669 -10.99 -9.56 -1.07
C TRP A 669 -12.45 -9.12 -1.09
N PHE A 670 -13.01 -8.80 0.08
CA PHE A 670 -14.34 -8.24 0.26
C PHE A 670 -14.31 -7.16 1.35
N GLY A 671 -14.83 -5.95 1.06
CA GLY A 671 -14.79 -4.82 2.00
C GLY A 671 -15.36 -3.53 1.41
N TYR A 672 -15.23 -2.43 2.15
CA TYR A 672 -15.55 -1.09 1.65
C TYR A 672 -14.28 -0.36 1.18
N ASP A 673 -14.39 0.49 0.16
CA ASP A 673 -13.29 1.38 -0.26
C ASP A 673 -12.87 2.33 0.88
N SER A 674 -13.85 2.83 1.63
CA SER A 674 -13.62 3.55 2.88
C SER A 674 -13.35 2.54 4.01
N ASN A 675 -12.58 2.91 5.02
CA ASN A 675 -12.26 2.06 6.19
C ASN A 675 -13.49 1.79 7.10
N LYS A 676 -14.65 1.55 6.50
CA LYS A 676 -15.89 1.24 7.21
C LYS A 676 -15.92 -0.23 7.62
N SER A 677 -16.36 -0.51 8.84
CA SER A 677 -16.56 -1.88 9.32
C SER A 677 -17.72 -2.54 8.56
N LEU A 678 -17.53 -3.81 8.24
CA LEU A 678 -18.58 -4.69 7.74
C LEU A 678 -19.51 -5.05 8.90
N SER A 679 -20.80 -5.22 8.62
CA SER A 679 -21.76 -5.73 9.62
C SER A 679 -21.37 -7.17 10.00
N LYS A 680 -21.74 -7.61 11.22
CA LYS A 680 -21.56 -9.02 11.62
C LYS A 680 -22.27 -9.94 10.62
N MET A 681 -21.47 -10.83 10.00
CA MET A 681 -21.94 -11.79 9.01
C MET A 681 -21.78 -13.22 9.57
N SER A 682 -22.71 -14.09 9.24
CA SER A 682 -22.69 -15.50 9.67
C SER A 682 -21.62 -16.34 8.97
N TYR A 683 -21.06 -15.84 7.85
CA TYR A 683 -20.01 -16.49 7.07
C TYR A 683 -19.07 -15.44 6.48
N ASN A 684 -17.93 -15.90 5.96
CA ASN A 684 -17.00 -15.02 5.23
C ASN A 684 -17.43 -14.88 3.77
N PRO A 685 -17.88 -13.67 3.32
CA PRO A 685 -18.37 -13.46 1.95
C PRO A 685 -17.31 -13.75 0.87
N ALA A 686 -16.03 -13.48 1.15
CA ALA A 686 -14.94 -13.78 0.21
C ALA A 686 -14.85 -15.28 -0.07
N THR A 687 -15.11 -16.15 0.93
CA THR A 687 -15.17 -17.61 0.74
C THR A 687 -16.32 -18.01 -0.17
N ARG A 688 -17.51 -17.42 0.01
CA ARG A 688 -18.66 -17.71 -0.87
C ARG A 688 -18.39 -17.29 -2.31
N LEU A 689 -17.88 -16.09 -2.53
CA LEU A 689 -17.56 -15.61 -3.89
C LEU A 689 -16.55 -16.53 -4.57
N TRP A 690 -15.51 -16.97 -3.87
CA TRP A 690 -14.55 -17.94 -4.38
C TRP A 690 -15.24 -19.23 -4.84
N ILE A 691 -16.12 -19.79 -4.00
CA ILE A 691 -16.83 -21.03 -4.28
C ILE A 691 -17.75 -20.87 -5.51
N GLU A 692 -18.50 -19.76 -5.58
CA GLU A 692 -19.41 -19.48 -6.70
C GLU A 692 -18.67 -19.32 -8.03
N VAL A 693 -17.49 -18.68 -8.02
CA VAL A 693 -16.61 -18.61 -9.21
C VAL A 693 -16.13 -20.00 -9.59
N MET A 694 -15.59 -20.80 -8.65
CA MET A 694 -15.09 -22.14 -8.95
C MET A 694 -16.19 -23.11 -9.38
N ASN A 695 -17.41 -22.97 -8.86
CA ASN A 695 -18.57 -23.72 -9.36
C ASN A 695 -18.77 -23.49 -10.87
N ARG A 696 -18.67 -22.24 -11.34
CA ARG A 696 -18.81 -21.90 -12.75
C ARG A 696 -17.60 -22.31 -13.58
N VAL A 697 -16.37 -22.08 -13.06
CA VAL A 697 -15.12 -22.47 -13.74
C VAL A 697 -15.12 -23.97 -14.03
N TYR A 698 -15.25 -24.81 -13.00
CA TYR A 698 -15.28 -26.27 -13.18
C TYR A 698 -16.52 -26.74 -13.97
N GLY A 699 -17.63 -26.01 -13.88
CA GLY A 699 -18.82 -26.23 -14.70
C GLY A 699 -18.54 -26.01 -16.19
N LYS A 700 -17.90 -24.91 -16.56
CA LYS A 700 -17.48 -24.60 -17.94
C LYS A 700 -16.43 -25.60 -18.43
N MET A 701 -15.40 -25.93 -17.64
CA MET A 701 -14.38 -26.91 -17.98
C MET A 701 -15.04 -28.28 -18.35
N LYS A 702 -15.99 -28.72 -17.51
CA LYS A 702 -16.73 -29.96 -17.77
C LYS A 702 -17.56 -29.91 -19.03
N THR A 703 -18.25 -28.77 -19.29
CA THR A 703 -19.09 -28.58 -20.49
C THR A 703 -18.26 -28.53 -21.76
N ASN A 704 -17.07 -27.87 -21.69
CA ASN A 704 -16.16 -27.73 -22.82
C ASN A 704 -15.22 -28.94 -22.99
N GLY A 705 -15.33 -29.95 -22.12
CA GLY A 705 -14.51 -31.18 -22.20
C GLY A 705 -13.05 -30.96 -21.81
N LYS A 706 -12.74 -29.89 -21.12
CA LYS A 706 -11.39 -29.60 -20.61
C LYS A 706 -11.02 -30.58 -19.48
N SER A 707 -9.79 -31.09 -19.51
CA SER A 707 -9.25 -31.91 -18.42
C SER A 707 -8.82 -31.01 -17.26
N TYR A 708 -8.96 -31.49 -16.03
CA TYR A 708 -8.46 -30.85 -14.82
C TYR A 708 -7.94 -31.90 -13.83
N GLN A 709 -7.00 -31.48 -12.99
CA GLN A 709 -6.45 -32.34 -11.95
C GLN A 709 -7.42 -32.41 -10.76
N ARG A 710 -7.50 -33.60 -10.12
CA ARG A 710 -8.37 -33.79 -8.96
C ARG A 710 -7.61 -33.75 -7.64
N THR A 711 -6.35 -34.17 -7.65
CA THR A 711 -5.55 -34.32 -6.41
C THR A 711 -4.22 -33.59 -6.54
N PHE A 712 -3.75 -33.04 -5.43
CA PHE A 712 -2.39 -32.53 -5.36
C PHE A 712 -1.38 -33.65 -5.51
N VAL A 713 -0.35 -33.44 -6.30
CA VAL A 713 0.70 -34.44 -6.55
C VAL A 713 1.52 -34.61 -5.27
N GLN A 714 1.62 -35.86 -4.81
CA GLN A 714 2.43 -36.19 -3.62
C GLN A 714 3.88 -36.38 -4.02
N PRO A 715 4.85 -35.61 -3.48
CA PRO A 715 6.27 -35.82 -3.69
C PRO A 715 6.74 -37.21 -3.20
N TYR A 716 7.82 -37.72 -3.82
CA TYR A 716 8.33 -39.05 -3.59
C TYR A 716 8.70 -39.33 -2.09
N ASP A 717 9.21 -38.32 -1.39
CA ASP A 717 9.76 -38.48 -0.04
C ASP A 717 8.75 -38.25 1.10
N ILE A 718 7.47 -38.14 0.76
CA ILE A 718 6.39 -38.00 1.75
C ILE A 718 5.89 -39.35 2.22
N VAL A 719 5.86 -39.53 3.55
CA VAL A 719 5.31 -40.67 4.24
C VAL A 719 4.09 -40.32 5.07
N LYS A 720 3.13 -41.25 5.15
CA LYS A 720 1.93 -41.12 6.00
C LYS A 720 2.17 -41.87 7.30
N VAL A 721 2.00 -41.20 8.45
CA VAL A 721 2.24 -41.76 9.77
C VAL A 721 1.06 -41.45 10.69
N GLU A 722 0.63 -42.45 11.46
CA GLU A 722 -0.32 -42.21 12.55
C GLU A 722 0.38 -41.52 13.72
N TYR A 723 -0.09 -40.38 14.10
CA TYR A 723 0.50 -39.58 15.19
C TYR A 723 -0.52 -39.14 16.22
N CYS A 724 -0.05 -38.86 17.42
CA CYS A 724 -0.85 -38.27 18.49
C CYS A 724 -0.97 -36.76 18.31
N THR A 725 -2.19 -36.24 18.18
CA THR A 725 -2.46 -34.80 17.95
C THR A 725 -2.05 -33.90 19.11
N LEU A 726 -1.78 -34.44 20.29
CA LEU A 726 -1.37 -33.69 21.48
C LEU A 726 0.15 -33.66 21.70
N SER A 727 0.88 -34.71 21.27
CA SER A 727 2.33 -34.77 21.44
C SER A 727 3.11 -34.58 20.14
N GLY A 728 2.49 -34.83 18.99
CA GLY A 728 3.16 -34.91 17.69
C GLY A 728 3.95 -36.21 17.47
N ALA A 729 4.05 -37.08 18.48
CA ALA A 729 4.78 -38.33 18.43
C ALA A 729 3.96 -39.47 17.83
N LEU A 730 4.57 -40.62 17.52
CA LEU A 730 3.88 -41.82 17.06
C LEU A 730 2.74 -42.19 18.00
N ALA A 731 1.58 -42.48 17.44
CA ALA A 731 0.42 -42.86 18.23
C ALA A 731 0.62 -44.21 18.89
N THR A 732 0.15 -44.32 20.12
CA THR A 732 0.10 -45.57 20.90
C THR A 732 -1.34 -46.02 21.09
N ASP A 733 -1.50 -47.21 21.61
CA ASP A 733 -2.83 -47.70 22.01
C ASP A 733 -3.50 -46.77 23.04
N ALA A 734 -2.73 -46.23 23.98
CA ALA A 734 -3.21 -45.23 24.93
C ALA A 734 -3.82 -43.98 24.25
N CYS A 735 -3.26 -43.51 23.14
CA CYS A 735 -3.83 -42.37 22.39
C CYS A 735 -5.20 -42.71 21.82
N ARG A 736 -5.47 -43.94 21.45
CA ARG A 736 -6.77 -44.38 20.89
C ARG A 736 -7.84 -44.48 21.98
N HIS A 737 -7.43 -44.75 23.23
CA HIS A 737 -8.31 -44.86 24.40
C HIS A 737 -8.41 -43.58 25.24
N ASP A 738 -8.04 -42.41 24.65
CA ASP A 738 -8.17 -41.13 25.34
C ASP A 738 -9.57 -40.94 25.92
N ILE A 739 -9.68 -40.50 27.16
CA ILE A 739 -10.96 -40.35 27.89
C ILE A 739 -11.96 -39.45 27.18
N GLU A 740 -11.52 -38.36 26.56
CA GLU A 740 -12.44 -37.51 25.80
C GLU A 740 -12.99 -38.24 24.57
N THR A 741 -12.16 -39.02 23.87
CA THR A 741 -12.61 -39.87 22.75
C THR A 741 -13.62 -40.88 23.22
N TYR A 742 -13.38 -41.50 24.37
CA TYR A 742 -14.30 -42.43 25.01
C TYR A 742 -15.65 -41.78 25.36
N LEU A 743 -15.66 -40.54 25.79
CA LEU A 743 -16.87 -39.75 26.11
C LEU A 743 -17.56 -39.13 24.87
N GLY A 744 -17.17 -39.55 23.66
CA GLY A 744 -17.79 -39.08 22.40
C GLY A 744 -17.10 -37.89 21.77
N GLY A 745 -15.93 -37.51 22.26
CA GLY A 745 -15.09 -36.47 21.64
C GLY A 745 -14.31 -36.96 20.42
N LYS A 746 -13.50 -36.14 19.80
CA LYS A 746 -12.70 -36.47 18.63
C LYS A 746 -11.52 -37.36 19.01
N SER A 747 -11.16 -38.30 18.11
CA SER A 747 -9.92 -39.07 18.20
C SER A 747 -8.71 -38.19 18.40
N LYS A 748 -7.77 -38.67 19.23
CA LYS A 748 -6.44 -38.06 19.43
C LYS A 748 -5.38 -38.69 18.52
N VAL A 749 -5.79 -39.58 17.62
CA VAL A 749 -4.93 -40.20 16.59
C VAL A 749 -5.42 -39.73 15.23
N GLU A 750 -4.52 -39.18 14.47
CA GLU A 750 -4.73 -38.74 13.08
C GLU A 750 -3.58 -39.27 12.21
N VAL A 751 -3.80 -39.37 10.90
CA VAL A 751 -2.77 -39.66 9.91
C VAL A 751 -2.19 -38.32 9.42
N GLY A 752 -0.89 -38.16 9.57
CA GLY A 752 -0.15 -36.97 9.12
C GLY A 752 0.77 -37.25 7.94
N TYR A 753 1.17 -36.19 7.26
CA TYR A 753 2.10 -36.21 6.14
C TYR A 753 3.44 -35.62 6.60
N PHE A 754 4.51 -36.38 6.41
CA PHE A 754 5.85 -36.02 6.89
C PHE A 754 6.88 -36.31 5.80
N THR A 755 7.97 -35.55 5.78
CA THR A 755 9.16 -36.02 5.07
C THR A 755 9.71 -37.23 5.82
N ARG A 756 10.44 -38.14 5.15
CA ARG A 756 11.08 -39.31 5.82
C ARG A 756 12.02 -38.86 6.93
N GLU A 757 12.66 -37.72 6.78
CA GLU A 757 13.58 -37.19 7.76
C GLU A 757 12.85 -36.69 9.02
N ASN A 758 11.73 -35.94 8.84
CA ASN A 758 10.99 -35.27 9.91
C ASN A 758 9.81 -36.10 10.46
N ALA A 759 9.63 -37.35 9.99
CA ALA A 759 8.60 -38.24 10.52
C ALA A 759 8.88 -38.55 12.01
N PRO A 760 7.84 -38.53 12.86
CA PRO A 760 8.02 -38.86 14.27
C PRO A 760 8.60 -40.30 14.43
N ARG A 761 9.58 -40.45 15.32
CA ARG A 761 10.24 -41.76 15.61
C ARG A 761 9.92 -42.25 17.01
N ASP A 762 9.66 -41.33 17.93
CA ASP A 762 9.36 -41.64 19.32
C ASP A 762 7.86 -41.86 19.51
N TYR A 763 7.50 -42.79 20.36
CA TYR A 763 6.13 -43.05 20.74
C TYR A 763 5.60 -42.03 21.74
N CYS A 764 4.30 -41.78 21.69
CA CYS A 764 3.62 -40.86 22.59
C CYS A 764 3.74 -41.32 24.06
N THR A 765 4.28 -40.48 24.92
CA THR A 765 4.37 -40.68 26.37
C THR A 765 3.35 -39.77 27.13
N THR A 766 2.57 -39.01 26.41
CA THR A 766 1.57 -38.07 27.02
C THR A 766 0.37 -38.81 27.55
N HIS A 767 -0.05 -39.90 26.89
CA HIS A 767 -1.21 -40.70 27.29
C HIS A 767 -0.79 -41.85 28.18
N VAL A 768 -1.49 -42.06 29.30
CA VAL A 768 -1.27 -43.12 30.26
C VAL A 768 -2.54 -43.90 30.48
N MET A 769 -2.48 -45.24 30.28
CA MET A 769 -3.63 -46.11 30.51
C MET A 769 -3.93 -46.23 32.01
N VAL A 770 -5.22 -46.14 32.35
CA VAL A 770 -5.74 -46.30 33.70
C VAL A 770 -7.04 -47.09 33.68
N LYS A 771 -7.37 -47.74 34.79
CA LYS A 771 -8.69 -48.30 35.04
C LYS A 771 -9.61 -47.16 35.51
N TRP A 772 -10.74 -46.96 34.83
CA TRP A 772 -11.71 -45.90 35.13
C TRP A 772 -13.07 -46.52 35.44
N ASP A 773 -13.66 -46.12 36.54
CA ASP A 773 -14.96 -46.57 36.93
C ASP A 773 -16.05 -45.66 36.36
N LYS A 774 -16.90 -46.21 35.47
CA LYS A 774 -18.02 -45.45 34.82
C LYS A 774 -19.05 -44.96 35.83
N ALA A 775 -19.26 -45.68 36.91
CA ALA A 775 -20.32 -45.36 37.88
C ALA A 775 -19.94 -44.18 38.76
N THR A 776 -18.72 -44.14 39.22
CA THR A 776 -18.20 -43.06 40.06
C THR A 776 -17.48 -41.96 39.29
N GLN A 777 -17.22 -42.17 38.00
CA GLN A 777 -16.43 -41.28 37.14
C GLN A 777 -15.01 -40.99 37.74
N ALA A 778 -14.42 -41.98 38.39
CA ALA A 778 -13.13 -41.86 39.07
C ALA A 778 -12.12 -42.90 38.55
N ILE A 779 -10.83 -42.63 38.67
CA ILE A 779 -9.76 -43.58 38.39
C ILE A 779 -9.74 -44.63 39.51
N CYS A 780 -9.74 -45.90 39.08
CA CYS A 780 -9.58 -47.05 40.01
C CYS A 780 -8.10 -47.37 40.09
N LEU A 781 -7.50 -47.23 41.27
CA LEU A 781 -6.14 -47.62 41.56
C LEU A 781 -6.10 -49.08 42.02
N ASP A 782 -4.91 -49.69 41.96
CA ASP A 782 -4.68 -51.08 42.43
C ASP A 782 -5.20 -51.23 43.86
N GLY A 783 -6.11 -52.23 44.06
CA GLY A 783 -6.72 -52.48 45.35
C GLY A 783 -8.06 -51.75 45.61
N CYS A 784 -8.61 -51.02 44.63
CA CYS A 784 -9.97 -50.42 44.79
C CYS A 784 -11.06 -51.54 44.80
N ALA A 785 -12.16 -51.28 45.52
CA ALA A 785 -13.29 -52.20 45.62
C ALA A 785 -14.32 -51.98 44.49
N CYS A 786 -13.91 -51.36 43.35
CA CYS A 786 -14.80 -51.08 42.22
C CYS A 786 -15.28 -52.37 41.56
N PRO A 787 -16.58 -52.53 41.24
CA PRO A 787 -17.10 -53.67 40.55
C PRO A 787 -16.44 -53.81 39.17
N SER A 788 -15.93 -55.00 38.84
CA SER A 788 -15.28 -55.25 37.55
C SER A 788 -16.15 -54.89 36.33
N ALA A 789 -17.47 -54.97 36.45
CA ALA A 789 -18.42 -54.65 35.40
C ALA A 789 -18.51 -53.14 35.08
N SER A 790 -18.10 -52.27 36.01
CA SER A 790 -18.09 -50.84 35.80
C SER A 790 -16.73 -50.27 35.33
N LEU A 791 -15.68 -51.08 35.35
CA LEU A 791 -14.35 -50.69 34.99
C LEU A 791 -14.13 -50.74 33.47
N VAL A 792 -13.48 -49.72 32.96
CA VAL A 792 -13.01 -49.62 31.56
C VAL A 792 -11.58 -49.18 31.53
N ASP A 793 -10.82 -49.62 30.52
CA ASP A 793 -9.51 -49.12 30.23
C ASP A 793 -9.63 -47.86 29.39
N VAL A 794 -9.17 -46.74 29.95
CA VAL A 794 -9.10 -45.45 29.28
C VAL A 794 -7.74 -44.82 29.50
N ALA A 795 -7.37 -43.88 28.68
CA ALA A 795 -6.13 -43.12 28.88
C ALA A 795 -6.42 -41.67 29.32
N PHE A 796 -5.67 -41.25 30.28
CA PHE A 796 -5.58 -39.86 30.72
C PHE A 796 -4.29 -39.23 30.24
N ARG A 797 -4.24 -37.92 30.18
CA ARG A 797 -3.08 -37.17 29.70
C ARG A 797 -2.15 -36.83 30.85
N LYS A 798 -0.89 -37.17 30.70
CA LYS A 798 0.18 -36.70 31.56
C LYS A 798 0.67 -35.36 31.03
N ILE A 799 0.25 -34.26 31.67
CA ILE A 799 0.68 -32.91 31.31
C ILE A 799 1.54 -32.38 32.42
N GLU A 800 2.79 -32.01 32.10
CA GLU A 800 3.61 -31.28 33.04
C GLU A 800 3.06 -29.85 33.22
N PRO A 801 2.88 -29.38 34.47
CA PRO A 801 2.48 -28.02 34.73
C PRO A 801 3.50 -27.05 34.10
N ARG A 802 3.11 -26.29 33.12
CA ARG A 802 3.97 -25.24 32.52
C ARG A 802 3.83 -23.96 33.34
N VAL A 803 4.93 -23.62 34.05
CA VAL A 803 5.04 -22.35 34.76
C VAL A 803 5.38 -21.27 33.73
N PHE A 804 4.44 -20.37 33.48
CA PHE A 804 4.73 -19.17 32.71
C PHE A 804 5.45 -18.16 33.58
N ARG A 805 6.50 -17.55 33.05
CA ARG A 805 7.17 -16.40 33.71
C ARG A 805 6.15 -15.29 33.88
N THR A 806 6.01 -14.81 35.10
CA THR A 806 5.13 -13.73 35.57
C THR A 806 3.64 -14.08 35.54
N ASN A 807 3.03 -14.48 36.65
CA ASN A 807 1.61 -14.45 37.06
C ASN A 807 0.50 -14.71 36.00
N LEU A 808 0.87 -15.15 34.78
CA LEU A 808 -0.01 -15.55 33.71
C LEU A 808 -0.37 -17.03 33.88
N TYR A 809 -1.14 -17.32 34.92
CA TYR A 809 -1.83 -18.58 35.07
C TYR A 809 -3.08 -18.54 34.22
N VAL A 810 -3.01 -19.04 33.00
CA VAL A 810 -4.21 -19.52 32.31
C VAL A 810 -4.51 -20.85 32.97
N ALA A 811 -5.49 -20.85 33.87
CA ALA A 811 -6.01 -22.08 34.44
C ALA A 811 -6.48 -22.95 33.28
N ASP A 812 -5.81 -24.03 33.00
CA ASP A 812 -6.11 -24.93 31.93
C ASP A 812 -7.29 -25.83 32.36
N SER A 813 -8.46 -25.22 32.48
CA SER A 813 -9.72 -25.88 32.86
C SER A 813 -10.21 -26.90 31.82
N GLN A 814 -9.50 -27.00 30.68
CA GLN A 814 -9.84 -27.90 29.56
C GLN A 814 -9.10 -29.23 29.60
N TYR A 815 -8.13 -29.39 30.49
CA TYR A 815 -7.42 -30.66 30.60
C TYR A 815 -7.91 -31.43 31.82
N THR A 816 -8.51 -32.57 31.55
CA THR A 816 -8.67 -33.64 32.55
C THR A 816 -7.30 -34.19 32.89
N TYR A 817 -6.57 -33.49 33.72
CA TYR A 817 -5.26 -33.86 34.19
C TYR A 817 -5.42 -34.80 35.36
N ILE A 818 -4.86 -35.99 35.22
CA ILE A 818 -4.58 -36.83 36.38
C ILE A 818 -3.22 -37.47 36.17
N ASP A 819 -2.22 -36.98 36.92
CA ASP A 819 -1.08 -37.80 37.30
C ASP A 819 -1.60 -38.75 38.36
N PRO A 820 -1.59 -40.07 38.12
CA PRO A 820 -2.04 -41.04 39.16
C PRO A 820 -1.28 -40.91 40.48
N SER A 821 -0.05 -40.36 40.43
CA SER A 821 0.80 -40.13 41.62
C SER A 821 0.38 -38.94 42.47
N LEU A 822 -0.44 -38.04 41.92
CA LEU A 822 -0.88 -36.77 42.55
C LEU A 822 -2.35 -36.83 43.04
N LEU A 823 -3.07 -37.94 42.82
CA LEU A 823 -4.42 -38.11 43.40
C LEU A 823 -4.33 -38.20 44.90
N PRO A 824 -5.10 -37.39 45.65
CA PRO A 824 -5.22 -37.57 47.08
C PRO A 824 -5.72 -39.01 47.37
N ARG A 825 -5.10 -39.72 48.24
CA ARG A 825 -5.50 -41.08 48.66
C ARG A 825 -6.96 -41.18 49.14
N ASN A 826 -7.63 -40.07 49.36
CA ASN A 826 -9.04 -39.93 49.80
C ASN A 826 -10.10 -40.10 48.70
N TYR A 827 -9.67 -40.25 47.43
CA TYR A 827 -10.57 -40.60 46.34
C TYR A 827 -10.60 -42.12 46.05
N LEU A 828 -10.09 -42.88 46.98
CA LEU A 828 -9.94 -44.35 46.92
C LEU A 828 -11.05 -45.11 47.62
N MET A 829 -12.18 -44.51 47.93
CA MET A 829 -13.31 -45.26 48.46
C MET A 829 -14.49 -45.30 47.48
#